data_59ee8d50f970dc5da825483dc2f9c2fd
#
_entry.id   59ee8d50f970dc5da825483dc2f9c2fd
#
_cell.length_a   1.000
_cell.length_b   1.000
_cell.length_c   1.000
_cell.angle_alpha   90.00
_cell.angle_beta   90.00
_cell.angle_gamma   90.00
#
_symmetry.space_group_name_H-M   'P 1'
#
loop_
_entity.id
_entity.type
_entity.pdbx_description
1 polymer ?
#
loop_
_entity_poly.entity_id
_entity_poly.type
_entity_poly.pdbx_seq_one_letter_code
_entity_poly.pdbx_strand_id
1 'polypeptide(L)'
;MIGRTISHYQILNKLGEGGMGEVWKARDTQLDRPVALKVLRAGALADSTARARLLREARTASKLNHPHVCTIYEVGESGGQAYIAMELVEGRSLSTRLAAGKLPVGQVLRFGIQLADALDHAHTRGVIHRDFKSANIVITPEERVKVLDFGLAKRFSRMTGEESVTWTQESFTSPGAVVGTLAYMAPEQLRGEPADARSDIWSLGVVLFEMASGVRPFQGKTTYELSSSILHESPPPLPERRGGKMLTALRSVVERCLEKDPARRYQTSSEVGVALEAVKRGSASRAWLVWKRMLSRRRWPAVAAALATALALVAALDIGHVRSRLTGGAARPKYRSLAVLPLANLTGDPEQQYFVDGITDTLINGVAQIGSLKVISRTSVMRYKETSKQLREIAAELNVDAILEGSTQRAGDNLRVTLQLVDAATDQHIWADNYDCGITDVLRVQSEVVQGIAREVNVLLTPEQQTRFSSARKVNPEVYEAYLRGMYYLTQYTEENLDRGLKYLHQAVEIDPAEPLAYAGLAEGYVTIGHSPSPPPETFPRAKAAAERALALDPAMAEAVGALADVALYHEWDWTKAEQYFQRALKLNPSLAMTHYHYAWQLALFNRLDEAIAEHKRARDLDPLRPVHTAWLGGLYNYAGRFDEAIVEARKAMELNPDYGPSYYVLVQAYSRKGMHDEAITTARQTVQSSSKYAGPVLLGIAYAHAGRRQEALEIAERMGPPQAWFTAQIYASLGEKDKALGLLEACYRDRVPILPWIRVHGGEYDALRDEPRFQDLLKRMNLPL
;
A
#
# COMPACT_ATOMS: atom_id res chain seq x y z
N MET A 1 16.83 41.57 -20.34
CA MET A 1 16.50 40.41 -21.18
C MET A 1 15.43 40.66 -22.26
N ILE A 2 14.73 41.82 -22.23
CA ILE A 2 13.70 42.15 -23.22
C ILE A 2 14.28 42.11 -24.64
N GLY A 3 13.57 41.51 -25.59
CA GLY A 3 13.98 41.32 -26.96
C GLY A 3 14.91 40.14 -27.24
N ARG A 4 15.47 39.48 -26.20
CA ARG A 4 16.28 38.26 -26.38
C ARG A 4 15.37 37.03 -26.60
N THR A 5 15.89 36.06 -27.33
CA THR A 5 15.22 34.79 -27.54
C THR A 5 15.96 33.70 -26.75
N ILE A 6 15.23 32.92 -25.97
CA ILE A 6 15.72 31.71 -25.27
C ILE A 6 15.04 30.54 -25.91
N SER A 7 15.80 29.64 -26.57
CA SER A 7 15.27 28.61 -27.47
C SER A 7 14.38 29.26 -28.56
N HIS A 8 13.10 29.01 -28.60
CA HIS A 8 12.13 29.64 -29.49
C HIS A 8 11.16 30.60 -28.78
N TYR A 9 11.49 31.03 -27.56
CA TYR A 9 10.71 31.96 -26.75
C TYR A 9 11.28 33.35 -26.79
N GLN A 10 10.58 34.30 -27.45
CA GLN A 10 10.97 35.72 -27.50
C GLN A 10 10.49 36.44 -26.27
N ILE A 11 11.39 36.99 -25.48
CA ILE A 11 11.07 37.70 -24.23
C ILE A 11 10.47 39.07 -24.53
N LEU A 12 9.26 39.34 -23.98
CA LEU A 12 8.53 40.59 -24.18
C LEU A 12 8.67 41.57 -23.00
N ASN A 13 8.28 41.14 -21.79
CA ASN A 13 8.36 41.98 -20.59
C ASN A 13 8.50 41.12 -19.33
N LYS A 14 9.03 41.72 -18.25
CA LYS A 14 9.18 41.05 -16.94
C LYS A 14 7.83 40.98 -16.23
N LEU A 15 7.48 39.77 -15.74
CA LEU A 15 6.27 39.53 -14.93
C LEU A 15 6.57 39.55 -13.44
N GLY A 16 7.77 39.07 -13.04
CA GLY A 16 8.15 39.01 -11.64
C GLY A 16 9.56 38.47 -11.44
N GLU A 17 10.02 38.52 -10.20
CA GLU A 17 11.30 38.01 -9.75
C GLU A 17 11.11 37.30 -8.41
N GLY A 18 11.80 36.20 -8.21
CA GLY A 18 11.79 35.41 -6.98
C GLY A 18 13.15 34.76 -6.68
N GLY A 19 13.23 34.09 -5.54
CA GLY A 19 14.49 33.46 -5.10
C GLY A 19 15.13 32.47 -6.08
N MET A 20 14.38 31.91 -7.02
CA MET A 20 14.84 30.91 -8.00
C MET A 20 15.13 31.46 -9.38
N GLY A 21 14.70 32.69 -9.68
CA GLY A 21 14.87 33.23 -11.02
C GLY A 21 13.89 34.31 -11.34
N GLU A 22 13.82 34.67 -12.60
CA GLU A 22 12.94 35.72 -13.13
C GLU A 22 11.86 35.06 -13.99
N VAL A 23 10.64 35.59 -13.91
CA VAL A 23 9.49 35.20 -14.73
C VAL A 23 9.23 36.28 -15.75
N TRP A 24 9.19 35.90 -17.02
CA TRP A 24 9.01 36.77 -18.15
C TRP A 24 7.76 36.40 -18.95
N LYS A 25 7.05 37.41 -19.46
CA LYS A 25 6.10 37.18 -20.55
C LYS A 25 6.92 36.99 -21.83
N ALA A 26 6.70 35.93 -22.55
CA ALA A 26 7.36 35.61 -23.81
C ALA A 26 6.34 35.19 -24.86
N ARG A 27 6.73 35.25 -26.13
CA ARG A 27 5.99 34.70 -27.27
C ARG A 27 6.68 33.43 -27.71
N ASP A 28 5.94 32.33 -27.71
CA ASP A 28 6.33 31.09 -28.39
C ASP A 28 6.26 31.34 -29.91
N THR A 29 7.42 31.37 -30.56
CA THR A 29 7.51 31.70 -31.99
C THR A 29 7.14 30.54 -32.90
N GLN A 30 7.06 29.30 -32.37
CA GLN A 30 6.66 28.11 -33.12
C GLN A 30 5.13 27.96 -33.13
N LEU A 31 4.47 28.20 -31.98
CA LEU A 31 3.02 28.02 -31.81
C LEU A 31 2.27 29.36 -31.82
N ASP A 32 2.96 30.47 -31.99
CA ASP A 32 2.44 31.84 -32.02
C ASP A 32 1.49 32.20 -30.85
N ARG A 33 1.90 31.85 -29.64
CA ARG A 33 1.11 32.09 -28.42
C ARG A 33 1.92 32.76 -27.33
N PRO A 34 1.26 33.53 -26.43
CA PRO A 34 1.92 34.08 -25.26
C PRO A 34 2.11 32.98 -24.20
N VAL A 35 3.28 32.99 -23.52
CA VAL A 35 3.65 32.09 -22.44
C VAL A 35 4.30 32.83 -21.29
N ALA A 36 4.29 32.27 -20.11
CA ALA A 36 5.15 32.66 -19.00
C ALA A 36 6.44 31.83 -19.06
N LEU A 37 7.58 32.52 -19.13
CA LEU A 37 8.90 31.87 -19.19
C LEU A 37 9.65 32.14 -17.89
N LYS A 38 9.82 31.12 -17.06
CA LYS A 38 10.61 31.18 -15.83
C LYS A 38 12.06 30.81 -16.14
N VAL A 39 12.95 31.79 -16.00
CA VAL A 39 14.38 31.65 -16.29
C VAL A 39 15.13 31.52 -14.97
N LEU A 40 15.87 30.42 -14.80
CA LEU A 40 16.55 30.08 -13.56
C LEU A 40 17.92 30.77 -13.49
N ARG A 41 18.34 31.24 -12.29
CA ARG A 41 19.63 31.92 -12.10
C ARG A 41 20.80 30.97 -12.29
N ALA A 42 21.81 31.36 -13.06
CA ALA A 42 23.00 30.57 -13.37
C ALA A 42 23.82 30.16 -12.11
N GLY A 43 23.88 31.03 -11.09
CA GLY A 43 24.60 30.75 -9.83
C GLY A 43 23.90 29.75 -8.92
N ALA A 44 22.59 29.51 -9.10
CA ALA A 44 21.82 28.58 -8.29
C ALA A 44 21.94 27.11 -8.78
N LEU A 45 22.65 26.85 -9.87
CA LEU A 45 22.75 25.55 -10.56
C LEU A 45 24.21 25.15 -10.85
N ALA A 46 25.13 25.49 -9.95
CA ALA A 46 26.56 25.14 -10.10
C ALA A 46 26.81 23.62 -10.11
N ASP A 47 25.92 22.83 -9.51
CA ASP A 47 26.00 21.37 -9.51
C ASP A 47 25.11 20.76 -10.62
N SER A 48 25.74 20.00 -11.52
CA SER A 48 25.09 19.30 -12.64
C SER A 48 24.00 18.30 -12.16
N THR A 49 24.23 17.67 -11.02
CA THR A 49 23.29 16.71 -10.39
C THR A 49 22.04 17.41 -9.89
N ALA A 50 22.21 18.58 -9.29
CA ALA A 50 21.13 19.44 -8.82
C ALA A 50 20.24 19.91 -9.97
N ARG A 51 20.89 20.32 -11.07
CA ARG A 51 20.22 20.77 -12.30
C ARG A 51 19.41 19.64 -12.94
N ALA A 52 20.00 18.44 -13.11
CA ALA A 52 19.33 17.27 -13.67
C ALA A 52 18.10 16.86 -12.86
N ARG A 53 18.18 16.96 -11.54
CA ARG A 53 17.07 16.64 -10.63
C ARG A 53 15.93 17.64 -10.73
N LEU A 54 16.23 18.95 -10.78
CA LEU A 54 15.21 20.00 -10.96
C LEU A 54 14.44 19.83 -12.28
N LEU A 55 15.17 19.59 -13.37
CA LEU A 55 14.58 19.35 -14.69
C LEU A 55 13.68 18.09 -14.69
N ARG A 56 14.07 17.07 -13.93
CA ARG A 56 13.27 15.84 -13.77
C ARG A 56 12.00 16.12 -12.96
N GLU A 57 12.05 16.91 -11.89
CA GLU A 57 10.86 17.29 -11.10
C GLU A 57 9.91 18.19 -11.92
N ALA A 58 10.44 19.16 -12.64
CA ALA A 58 9.64 19.96 -13.55
C ALA A 58 8.97 19.14 -14.65
N ARG A 59 9.67 18.11 -15.20
CA ARG A 59 9.07 17.14 -16.12
C ARG A 59 7.98 16.27 -15.46
N THR A 60 8.09 15.99 -14.17
CA THR A 60 7.02 15.27 -13.45
C THR A 60 5.80 16.18 -13.26
N ALA A 61 6.01 17.45 -12.89
CA ALA A 61 4.95 18.43 -12.76
C ALA A 61 4.29 18.78 -14.13
N SER A 62 5.01 18.66 -15.27
CA SER A 62 4.44 18.89 -16.60
C SER A 62 3.38 17.87 -17.03
N LYS A 63 3.29 16.73 -16.34
CA LYS A 63 2.25 15.73 -16.57
C LYS A 63 0.90 16.12 -15.94
N LEU A 64 0.87 17.18 -15.12
CA LEU A 64 -0.37 17.66 -14.53
C LEU A 64 -1.15 18.48 -15.57
N ASN A 65 -2.34 17.98 -15.92
CA ASN A 65 -3.28 18.68 -16.79
C ASN A 65 -4.61 18.81 -16.03
N HIS A 66 -4.91 20.02 -15.53
CA HIS A 66 -6.09 20.26 -14.70
C HIS A 66 -6.54 21.72 -14.82
N PRO A 67 -7.84 22.04 -14.85
CA PRO A 67 -8.34 23.40 -15.03
C PRO A 67 -7.84 24.38 -13.95
N HIS A 68 -7.51 23.88 -12.76
CA HIS A 68 -7.05 24.67 -11.61
C HIS A 68 -5.55 24.56 -11.34
N VAL A 69 -4.77 23.96 -12.24
CA VAL A 69 -3.30 23.87 -12.20
C VAL A 69 -2.72 24.63 -13.39
N CYS A 70 -1.65 25.38 -13.20
CA CYS A 70 -0.91 26.00 -14.28
C CYS A 70 -0.19 24.93 -15.12
N THR A 71 -0.45 24.91 -16.43
CA THR A 71 0.12 23.92 -17.33
C THR A 71 1.58 24.27 -17.65
N ILE A 72 2.51 23.34 -17.47
CA ILE A 72 3.88 23.46 -17.93
C ILE A 72 3.94 22.91 -19.37
N TYR A 73 4.38 23.74 -20.31
CA TYR A 73 4.48 23.37 -21.70
C TYR A 73 5.82 22.72 -22.06
N GLU A 74 6.90 23.28 -21.52
CA GLU A 74 8.25 22.80 -21.82
C GLU A 74 9.20 23.07 -20.66
N VAL A 75 10.16 22.18 -20.52
CA VAL A 75 11.30 22.31 -19.58
C VAL A 75 12.56 22.05 -20.37
N GLY A 76 13.42 23.04 -20.50
CA GLY A 76 14.60 22.99 -21.35
C GLY A 76 15.79 23.79 -20.86
N GLU A 77 16.84 23.77 -21.69
CA GLU A 77 18.05 24.55 -21.48
C GLU A 77 18.50 25.13 -22.82
N SER A 78 18.89 26.40 -22.81
CA SER A 78 19.41 27.09 -23.99
C SER A 78 20.55 28.02 -23.57
N GLY A 79 21.72 27.92 -24.23
CA GLY A 79 22.87 28.74 -23.90
C GLY A 79 23.37 28.64 -22.46
N GLY A 80 23.26 27.46 -21.83
CA GLY A 80 23.64 27.24 -20.43
C GLY A 80 22.64 27.74 -19.41
N GLN A 81 21.46 28.21 -19.85
CA GLN A 81 20.41 28.78 -19.02
C GLN A 81 19.20 27.87 -19.05
N ALA A 82 18.82 27.33 -17.86
CA ALA A 82 17.64 26.49 -17.72
C ALA A 82 16.37 27.36 -17.67
N TYR A 83 15.30 26.89 -18.33
CA TYR A 83 14.04 27.59 -18.37
C TYR A 83 12.85 26.63 -18.25
N ILE A 84 11.72 27.16 -17.81
CA ILE A 84 10.42 26.49 -17.77
C ILE A 84 9.43 27.39 -18.48
N ALA A 85 8.86 26.90 -19.59
CA ALA A 85 7.78 27.57 -20.30
C ALA A 85 6.44 27.02 -19.80
N MET A 86 5.53 27.91 -19.43
CA MET A 86 4.25 27.53 -18.84
C MET A 86 3.11 28.46 -19.31
N GLU A 87 1.91 28.07 -19.00
CA GLU A 87 0.68 28.84 -19.25
C GLU A 87 0.82 30.27 -18.69
N LEU A 88 0.56 31.27 -19.52
CA LEU A 88 0.44 32.64 -19.08
C LEU A 88 -0.95 32.83 -18.44
N VAL A 89 -1.01 32.76 -17.12
CA VAL A 89 -2.26 32.92 -16.38
C VAL A 89 -2.56 34.42 -16.19
N GLU A 90 -3.61 34.90 -16.82
CA GLU A 90 -4.10 36.24 -16.60
C GLU A 90 -4.91 36.31 -15.29
N GLY A 91 -4.64 37.31 -14.46
CA GLY A 91 -5.33 37.46 -13.18
C GLY A 91 -4.50 38.18 -12.11
N ARG A 92 -4.97 38.11 -10.87
CA ARG A 92 -4.27 38.63 -9.69
C ARG A 92 -3.97 37.53 -8.69
N SER A 93 -2.82 37.61 -8.04
CA SER A 93 -2.53 36.62 -6.99
C SER A 93 -3.55 36.72 -5.84
N LEU A 94 -3.84 35.58 -5.21
CA LEU A 94 -4.72 35.54 -4.03
C LEU A 94 -4.16 36.43 -2.91
N SER A 95 -2.83 36.52 -2.73
CA SER A 95 -2.20 37.42 -1.76
C SER A 95 -2.49 38.87 -2.05
N THR A 96 -2.45 39.30 -3.31
CA THR A 96 -2.82 40.68 -3.72
C THR A 96 -4.31 40.94 -3.47
N ARG A 97 -5.17 39.96 -3.69
CA ARG A 97 -6.61 40.04 -3.45
C ARG A 97 -6.92 40.19 -1.97
N LEU A 98 -6.18 39.47 -1.11
CA LEU A 98 -6.33 39.47 0.34
C LEU A 98 -5.75 40.76 0.99
N ALA A 99 -4.81 41.43 0.35
CA ALA A 99 -4.36 42.76 0.80
C ALA A 99 -5.48 43.80 0.82
N ALA A 100 -6.52 43.62 -0.01
CA ALA A 100 -7.72 44.44 -0.01
C ALA A 100 -8.75 44.05 1.08
N GLY A 101 -8.51 42.99 1.82
CA GLY A 101 -9.34 42.46 2.90
C GLY A 101 -9.83 41.02 2.67
N LYS A 102 -10.55 40.48 3.66
CA LYS A 102 -11.08 39.10 3.65
C LYS A 102 -12.13 38.88 2.57
N LEU A 103 -12.29 37.63 2.15
CA LEU A 103 -13.28 37.25 1.16
C LEU A 103 -14.64 36.89 1.81
N PRO A 104 -15.75 37.07 1.08
CA PRO A 104 -17.05 36.54 1.48
C PRO A 104 -17.00 35.00 1.60
N VAL A 105 -17.69 34.42 2.59
CA VAL A 105 -17.67 32.97 2.87
C VAL A 105 -18.03 32.14 1.63
N GLY A 106 -18.96 32.62 0.80
CA GLY A 106 -19.31 31.92 -0.45
C GLY A 106 -18.14 31.84 -1.46
N GLN A 107 -17.29 32.86 -1.52
CA GLN A 107 -16.08 32.85 -2.35
C GLN A 107 -15.00 31.93 -1.72
N VAL A 108 -14.84 32.00 -0.38
CA VAL A 108 -13.92 31.09 0.33
C VAL A 108 -14.25 29.61 0.03
N LEU A 109 -15.53 29.25 0.10
CA LEU A 109 -15.98 27.88 -0.21
C LEU A 109 -15.75 27.53 -1.68
N ARG A 110 -16.08 28.42 -2.60
CA ARG A 110 -15.89 28.18 -4.04
C ARG A 110 -14.42 27.98 -4.39
N PHE A 111 -13.54 28.88 -3.94
CA PHE A 111 -12.11 28.78 -4.20
C PHE A 111 -11.48 27.60 -3.43
N GLY A 112 -11.90 27.37 -2.20
CA GLY A 112 -11.42 26.23 -1.40
C GLY A 112 -11.70 24.89 -2.05
N ILE A 113 -12.87 24.69 -2.65
CA ILE A 113 -13.23 23.48 -3.40
C ILE A 113 -12.31 23.30 -4.62
N GLN A 114 -12.10 24.36 -5.41
CA GLN A 114 -11.23 24.34 -6.58
C GLN A 114 -9.75 24.06 -6.22
N LEU A 115 -9.28 24.60 -5.09
CA LEU A 115 -7.94 24.38 -4.58
C LEU A 115 -7.75 22.94 -4.07
N ALA A 116 -8.76 22.40 -3.39
CA ALA A 116 -8.76 21.00 -2.94
C ALA A 116 -8.73 20.03 -4.12
N ASP A 117 -9.49 20.32 -5.19
CA ASP A 117 -9.54 19.55 -6.43
C ASP A 117 -8.17 19.58 -7.17
N ALA A 118 -7.53 20.75 -7.25
CA ALA A 118 -6.19 20.89 -7.82
C ALA A 118 -5.12 20.08 -7.07
N LEU A 119 -5.16 20.11 -5.73
CA LEU A 119 -4.23 19.35 -4.90
C LEU A 119 -4.50 17.85 -4.99
N ASP A 120 -5.76 17.44 -5.00
CA ASP A 120 -6.12 16.02 -5.14
C ASP A 120 -5.63 15.43 -6.48
N HIS A 121 -5.82 16.20 -7.57
CA HIS A 121 -5.29 15.83 -8.89
C HIS A 121 -3.77 15.65 -8.91
N ALA A 122 -3.03 16.49 -8.18
CA ALA A 122 -1.58 16.40 -8.09
C ALA A 122 -1.15 15.24 -7.18
N HIS A 123 -1.77 15.09 -6.00
CA HIS A 123 -1.45 14.06 -5.02
C HIS A 123 -1.69 12.63 -5.55
N THR A 124 -2.78 12.41 -6.29
CA THR A 124 -3.07 11.12 -6.93
C THR A 124 -2.04 10.73 -8.00
N ARG A 125 -1.27 11.71 -8.50
CA ARG A 125 -0.15 11.51 -9.45
C ARG A 125 1.23 11.54 -8.78
N GLY A 126 1.26 11.48 -7.44
CA GLY A 126 2.49 11.47 -6.66
C GLY A 126 3.22 12.82 -6.61
N VAL A 127 2.56 13.92 -7.00
CA VAL A 127 3.14 15.28 -6.97
C VAL A 127 2.63 16.04 -5.74
N ILE A 128 3.54 16.42 -4.84
CA ILE A 128 3.27 17.20 -3.64
C ILE A 128 3.74 18.63 -3.91
N HIS A 129 2.93 19.63 -3.58
CA HIS A 129 3.24 21.05 -3.88
C HIS A 129 4.37 21.60 -3.01
N ARG A 130 4.37 21.33 -1.73
CA ARG A 130 5.39 21.67 -0.71
C ARG A 130 5.61 23.17 -0.43
N ASP A 131 5.11 24.06 -1.27
CA ASP A 131 5.15 25.54 -1.11
C ASP A 131 3.78 26.16 -1.43
N PHE A 132 2.70 25.52 -0.95
CA PHE A 132 1.35 25.96 -1.20
C PHE A 132 1.02 27.21 -0.34
N LYS A 133 0.78 28.35 -1.00
CA LYS A 133 0.57 29.65 -0.34
C LYS A 133 -0.23 30.60 -1.23
N SER A 134 -0.83 31.63 -0.64
CA SER A 134 -1.67 32.59 -1.37
C SER A 134 -0.93 33.33 -2.50
N ALA A 135 0.38 33.48 -2.44
CA ALA A 135 1.19 34.07 -3.51
C ALA A 135 1.30 33.19 -4.76
N ASN A 136 1.19 31.85 -4.60
CA ASN A 136 1.26 30.88 -5.69
C ASN A 136 -0.12 30.50 -6.24
N ILE A 137 -1.18 31.24 -5.90
CA ILE A 137 -2.53 31.04 -6.38
C ILE A 137 -2.97 32.31 -7.13
N VAL A 138 -3.36 32.14 -8.39
CA VAL A 138 -3.90 33.25 -9.22
C VAL A 138 -5.41 33.10 -9.35
N ILE A 139 -6.12 34.19 -9.20
CA ILE A 139 -7.57 34.32 -9.49
C ILE A 139 -7.72 34.95 -10.85
N THR A 140 -8.31 34.21 -11.79
CA THR A 140 -8.58 34.74 -13.15
C THR A 140 -9.76 35.68 -13.17
N PRO A 141 -9.95 36.47 -14.25
CA PRO A 141 -11.10 37.36 -14.41
C PRO A 141 -12.45 36.64 -14.29
N GLU A 142 -12.52 35.34 -14.69
CA GLU A 142 -13.72 34.52 -14.58
C GLU A 142 -13.90 33.92 -13.17
N GLU A 143 -13.12 34.43 -12.18
CA GLU A 143 -13.14 33.97 -10.80
C GLU A 143 -12.87 32.45 -10.63
N ARG A 144 -11.94 31.92 -11.40
CA ARG A 144 -11.36 30.58 -11.23
C ARG A 144 -9.99 30.70 -10.58
N VAL A 145 -9.62 29.68 -9.79
CA VAL A 145 -8.27 29.60 -9.24
C VAL A 145 -7.36 28.83 -10.15
N LYS A 146 -6.09 29.24 -10.25
CA LYS A 146 -4.99 28.53 -10.89
C LYS A 146 -3.82 28.46 -9.90
N VAL A 147 -3.38 27.26 -9.58
CA VAL A 147 -2.23 27.00 -8.71
C VAL A 147 -0.97 26.97 -9.55
N LEU A 148 0.02 27.76 -9.14
CA LEU A 148 1.32 27.90 -9.80
C LEU A 148 2.39 27.09 -9.06
N ASP A 149 3.53 26.81 -9.73
CA ASP A 149 4.81 26.36 -9.15
C ASP A 149 4.75 25.11 -8.25
N PHE A 150 4.17 24.02 -8.74
CA PHE A 150 4.21 22.72 -8.04
C PHE A 150 5.64 22.22 -7.82
N GLY A 151 6.04 22.03 -6.57
CA GLY A 151 7.20 21.25 -6.14
C GLY A 151 8.59 21.79 -6.41
N LEU A 152 8.75 22.89 -7.16
CA LEU A 152 10.04 23.37 -7.66
C LEU A 152 10.92 24.07 -6.60
N ALA A 153 10.34 24.50 -5.46
CA ALA A 153 10.97 25.52 -4.61
C ALA A 153 11.84 24.98 -3.45
N LYS A 154 11.50 23.90 -2.77
CA LYS A 154 12.07 23.59 -1.44
C LYS A 154 13.23 22.60 -1.40
N ARG A 155 13.50 21.87 -2.49
CA ARG A 155 14.71 21.02 -2.55
C ARG A 155 15.98 21.80 -2.86
N PHE A 156 15.86 23.02 -3.35
CA PHE A 156 17.00 23.88 -3.69
C PHE A 156 17.81 24.28 -2.44
N SER A 157 17.16 24.54 -1.32
CA SER A 157 17.83 24.92 -0.05
C SER A 157 18.65 23.78 0.58
N ARG A 158 18.34 22.50 0.24
CA ARG A 158 19.12 21.34 0.69
C ARG A 158 20.34 21.02 -0.19
N MET A 159 20.54 21.75 -1.29
CA MET A 159 21.49 21.37 -2.33
C MET A 159 22.74 22.28 -2.39
N THR A 160 22.81 23.30 -1.57
CA THR A 160 24.00 24.19 -1.47
C THR A 160 24.98 23.70 -0.39
N GLY A 161 25.22 22.36 -0.29
CA GLY A 161 26.47 21.82 0.26
C GLY A 161 26.68 21.94 1.78
N GLU A 162 25.66 22.24 2.59
CA GLU A 162 25.77 22.13 4.04
C GLU A 162 25.06 20.83 4.49
N GLU A 163 25.88 19.81 4.75
CA GLU A 163 25.51 18.62 5.50
C GLU A 163 24.98 19.03 6.88
N SER A 164 23.85 18.39 7.28
CA SER A 164 23.24 18.53 8.60
C SER A 164 22.82 19.96 9.01
N VAL A 165 21.75 20.48 8.41
CA VAL A 165 21.08 21.64 8.97
C VAL A 165 20.07 21.21 10.03
N THR A 166 20.55 20.99 11.24
CA THR A 166 19.92 21.60 12.40
C THR A 166 19.81 23.09 12.06
N TRP A 167 18.61 23.65 12.02
CA TRP A 167 18.37 25.06 11.78
C TRP A 167 19.08 25.85 12.90
N THR A 168 20.37 26.19 12.67
CA THR A 168 21.15 27.04 13.59
C THR A 168 20.72 28.49 13.40
N GLN A 169 20.79 29.26 14.46
CA GLN A 169 20.39 30.69 14.55
C GLN A 169 20.90 31.58 13.41
N GLU A 170 21.98 31.18 12.71
CA GLU A 170 22.64 31.95 11.65
C GLU A 170 21.94 31.88 10.27
N SER A 171 21.10 30.85 9.99
CA SER A 171 20.38 30.72 8.72
C SER A 171 19.18 31.69 8.56
N PHE A 172 18.86 32.45 9.62
CA PHE A 172 17.67 33.32 9.69
C PHE A 172 17.94 34.82 9.45
N THR A 173 19.14 35.22 9.08
CA THR A 173 19.58 36.61 9.09
C THR A 173 19.39 37.40 7.77
N SER A 174 18.82 36.79 6.72
CA SER A 174 18.51 37.56 5.48
C SER A 174 17.14 38.23 5.57
N PRO A 175 17.06 39.57 5.61
CA PRO A 175 15.78 40.29 5.82
C PRO A 175 14.82 40.16 4.62
N GLY A 176 13.59 39.70 4.86
CA GLY A 176 12.44 39.91 3.98
C GLY A 176 11.91 38.74 3.17
N ALA A 177 12.72 37.81 2.68
CA ALA A 177 12.26 36.74 1.77
C ALA A 177 11.82 35.42 2.48
N VAL A 178 12.37 35.13 3.64
CA VAL A 178 12.15 33.84 4.36
C VAL A 178 10.87 33.88 5.21
N VAL A 179 10.51 34.98 5.77
CA VAL A 179 9.35 35.12 6.70
C VAL A 179 8.00 34.86 6.01
N GLY A 180 7.88 35.15 4.71
CA GLY A 180 6.64 35.00 3.95
C GLY A 180 6.21 33.55 3.73
N THR A 181 7.15 32.63 3.50
CA THR A 181 6.89 31.22 3.22
C THR A 181 6.71 30.38 4.50
N LEU A 182 7.42 30.76 5.57
CA LEU A 182 7.37 30.05 6.85
C LEU A 182 5.94 29.94 7.42
N ALA A 183 5.13 30.97 7.24
CA ALA A 183 3.77 31.03 7.78
C ALA A 183 2.80 29.96 7.23
N TYR A 184 3.13 29.30 6.11
CA TYR A 184 2.31 28.23 5.51
C TYR A 184 2.89 26.84 5.74
N MET A 185 4.08 26.74 6.34
CA MET A 185 4.73 25.44 6.59
C MET A 185 3.97 24.63 7.63
N ALA A 186 3.87 23.34 7.38
CA ALA A 186 3.29 22.39 8.33
C ALA A 186 4.28 22.08 9.48
N PRO A 187 3.78 21.72 10.68
CA PRO A 187 4.62 21.38 11.82
C PRO A 187 5.72 20.35 11.53
N GLU A 188 5.40 19.29 10.77
CA GLU A 188 6.35 18.26 10.34
C GLU A 188 7.45 18.84 9.45
N GLN A 189 7.15 19.82 8.61
CA GLN A 189 8.15 20.47 7.77
C GLN A 189 9.12 21.32 8.60
N LEU A 190 8.65 21.95 9.67
CA LEU A 190 9.48 22.71 10.61
C LEU A 190 10.38 21.80 11.45
N ARG A 191 9.94 20.57 11.74
CA ARG A 191 10.74 19.57 12.43
C ARG A 191 11.74 18.86 11.52
N GLY A 192 11.75 19.17 10.20
CA GLY A 192 12.60 18.48 9.24
C GLY A 192 12.09 17.12 8.81
N GLU A 193 10.89 16.72 9.22
CA GLU A 193 10.23 15.49 8.84
C GLU A 193 9.82 15.51 7.36
N PRO A 194 9.68 14.34 6.71
CA PRO A 194 9.24 14.26 5.31
C PRO A 194 7.85 14.88 5.10
N ALA A 195 7.74 15.81 4.16
CA ALA A 195 6.47 16.37 3.75
C ALA A 195 5.72 15.41 2.81
N ASP A 196 4.45 15.13 3.11
CA ASP A 196 3.52 14.38 2.27
C ASP A 196 2.30 15.21 1.85
N ALA A 197 1.29 14.57 1.26
CA ALA A 197 0.04 15.24 0.84
C ALA A 197 -0.66 15.98 1.98
N ARG A 198 -0.51 15.53 3.24
CA ARG A 198 -1.12 16.14 4.43
C ARG A 198 -0.43 17.44 4.84
N SER A 199 0.81 17.66 4.40
CA SER A 199 1.49 18.95 4.56
C SER A 199 0.88 20.02 3.65
N ASP A 200 0.46 19.66 2.43
CA ASP A 200 -0.28 20.57 1.54
C ASP A 200 -1.71 20.84 2.07
N ILE A 201 -2.34 19.84 2.72
CA ILE A 201 -3.64 20.01 3.39
C ILE A 201 -3.54 21.02 4.56
N TRP A 202 -2.45 20.98 5.33
CA TRP A 202 -2.18 22.02 6.33
C TRP A 202 -2.08 23.39 5.67
N SER A 203 -1.28 23.53 4.61
CA SER A 203 -1.10 24.79 3.88
C SER A 203 -2.41 25.29 3.27
N LEU A 204 -3.26 24.39 2.77
CA LEU A 204 -4.63 24.71 2.33
C LEU A 204 -5.48 25.23 3.50
N GLY A 205 -5.37 24.63 4.69
CA GLY A 205 -6.02 25.10 5.92
C GLY A 205 -5.61 26.54 6.28
N VAL A 206 -4.31 26.86 6.17
CA VAL A 206 -3.79 28.23 6.35
C VAL A 206 -4.38 29.19 5.33
N VAL A 207 -4.43 28.79 4.05
CA VAL A 207 -5.02 29.62 2.97
C VAL A 207 -6.52 29.83 3.18
N LEU A 208 -7.27 28.82 3.58
CA LEU A 208 -8.71 28.93 3.89
C LEU A 208 -8.95 29.88 5.07
N PHE A 209 -8.13 29.77 6.10
CA PHE A 209 -8.20 30.71 7.24
C PHE A 209 -7.89 32.13 6.81
N GLU A 210 -6.82 32.34 6.04
CA GLU A 210 -6.42 33.65 5.51
C GLU A 210 -7.51 34.26 4.63
N MET A 211 -8.15 33.48 3.76
CA MET A 211 -9.29 33.95 2.95
C MET A 211 -10.49 34.38 3.80
N ALA A 212 -10.78 33.64 4.87
CA ALA A 212 -11.97 33.88 5.71
C ALA A 212 -11.78 35.00 6.72
N SER A 213 -10.56 35.21 7.22
CA SER A 213 -10.25 36.19 8.27
C SER A 213 -9.57 37.44 7.76
N GLY A 214 -8.83 37.40 6.64
CA GLY A 214 -7.95 38.43 6.13
C GLY A 214 -6.55 38.42 6.76
N VAL A 215 -6.29 37.53 7.70
CA VAL A 215 -4.99 37.41 8.40
C VAL A 215 -4.59 35.91 8.46
N ARG A 216 -3.33 35.64 8.67
CA ARG A 216 -2.84 34.26 8.84
C ARG A 216 -3.15 33.73 10.25
N PRO A 217 -3.35 32.40 10.44
CA PRO A 217 -3.71 31.84 11.73
C PRO A 217 -2.57 31.87 12.75
N PHE A 218 -1.33 31.84 12.29
CA PHE A 218 -0.12 31.88 13.14
C PHE A 218 0.69 33.12 12.82
N GLN A 219 1.13 33.84 13.84
CA GLN A 219 1.87 35.09 13.73
C GLN A 219 3.03 35.10 14.74
N GLY A 220 4.07 35.84 14.43
CA GLY A 220 5.23 36.07 15.31
C GLY A 220 6.05 37.25 14.79
N LYS A 221 6.65 38.00 15.68
CA LYS A 221 7.56 39.13 15.34
C LYS A 221 8.90 38.63 14.83
N THR A 222 9.30 37.45 15.24
CA THR A 222 10.52 36.77 14.83
C THR A 222 10.19 35.43 14.17
N THR A 223 11.11 34.90 13.39
CA THR A 223 11.03 33.53 12.82
C THR A 223 10.87 32.47 13.90
N TYR A 224 11.51 32.65 15.04
CA TYR A 224 11.40 31.74 16.17
C TYR A 224 10.00 31.75 16.80
N GLU A 225 9.44 32.94 17.08
CA GLU A 225 8.07 33.09 17.59
C GLU A 225 7.03 32.47 16.63
N LEU A 226 7.17 32.74 15.32
CA LEU A 226 6.28 32.17 14.32
C LEU A 226 6.39 30.63 14.26
N SER A 227 7.60 30.08 14.29
CA SER A 227 7.81 28.64 14.33
C SER A 227 7.22 28.01 15.61
N SER A 228 7.42 28.64 16.75
CA SER A 228 6.84 28.19 18.02
C SER A 228 5.30 28.22 17.98
N SER A 229 4.71 29.27 17.45
CA SER A 229 3.26 29.38 17.27
C SER A 229 2.71 28.26 16.36
N ILE A 230 3.37 27.98 15.23
CA ILE A 230 2.98 26.89 14.32
C ILE A 230 3.10 25.52 15.01
N LEU A 231 4.11 25.30 15.83
CA LEU A 231 4.37 24.01 16.49
C LEU A 231 3.44 23.75 17.68
N HIS A 232 3.09 24.77 18.45
CA HIS A 232 2.51 24.59 19.78
C HIS A 232 1.15 25.27 20.00
N GLU A 233 0.84 26.36 19.29
CA GLU A 233 -0.40 27.10 19.52
C GLU A 233 -1.56 26.57 18.67
N SER A 234 -2.78 26.60 19.23
CA SER A 234 -3.99 26.33 18.45
C SER A 234 -4.33 27.52 17.54
N PRO A 235 -4.91 27.28 16.33
CA PRO A 235 -5.34 28.36 15.47
C PRO A 235 -6.41 29.21 16.19
N PRO A 236 -6.36 30.54 16.08
CA PRO A 236 -7.36 31.39 16.69
C PRO A 236 -8.74 31.15 16.04
N PRO A 237 -9.84 31.44 16.76
CA PRO A 237 -11.17 31.27 16.19
C PRO A 237 -11.39 32.24 15.02
N LEU A 238 -12.05 31.77 13.97
CA LEU A 238 -12.49 32.64 12.88
C LEU A 238 -13.44 33.75 13.44
N PRO A 239 -13.25 35.02 13.07
CA PRO A 239 -13.99 36.11 13.67
C PRO A 239 -15.49 36.01 13.42
N GLU A 240 -16.28 35.93 14.50
CA GLU A 240 -17.73 35.92 14.51
C GLU A 240 -18.28 37.33 14.24
N ARG A 241 -18.58 37.65 13.02
CA ARG A 241 -19.50 38.74 12.70
C ARG A 241 -20.66 38.20 11.88
N ARG A 242 -21.88 38.15 12.46
CA ARG A 242 -23.20 37.86 11.81
C ARG A 242 -23.22 36.87 10.62
N GLY A 243 -22.32 35.90 10.61
CA GLY A 243 -22.09 35.01 9.46
C GLY A 243 -22.82 33.66 9.51
N GLY A 244 -23.74 33.44 10.40
CA GLY A 244 -24.62 32.28 10.39
C GLY A 244 -23.93 30.90 10.45
N LYS A 245 -24.71 29.86 10.32
CA LYS A 245 -24.34 28.43 10.39
C LYS A 245 -23.21 28.00 9.43
N MET A 246 -23.03 28.71 8.31
CA MET A 246 -22.04 28.42 7.27
C MET A 246 -20.61 28.73 7.73
N LEU A 247 -20.39 29.83 8.45
CA LEU A 247 -19.06 30.19 8.96
C LEU A 247 -18.59 29.26 10.08
N THR A 248 -19.54 28.81 10.95
CA THR A 248 -19.26 27.82 12.00
C THR A 248 -18.87 26.45 11.40
N ALA A 249 -19.53 26.03 10.32
CA ALA A 249 -19.21 24.78 9.63
C ALA A 249 -17.86 24.87 8.89
N LEU A 250 -17.55 26.01 8.23
CA LEU A 250 -16.25 26.25 7.62
C LEU A 250 -15.12 26.21 8.66
N ARG A 251 -15.35 26.80 9.85
CA ARG A 251 -14.40 26.78 10.96
C ARG A 251 -13.96 25.33 11.31
N SER A 252 -14.91 24.41 11.43
CA SER A 252 -14.58 23.00 11.74
C SER A 252 -13.73 22.34 10.65
N VAL A 253 -13.93 22.70 9.37
CA VAL A 253 -13.09 22.19 8.28
C VAL A 253 -11.67 22.75 8.41
N VAL A 254 -11.52 24.05 8.64
CA VAL A 254 -10.22 24.71 8.79
C VAL A 254 -9.46 24.18 10.01
N GLU A 255 -10.13 24.05 11.17
CA GLU A 255 -9.54 23.51 12.40
C GLU A 255 -8.99 22.10 12.18
N ARG A 256 -9.72 21.24 11.45
CA ARG A 256 -9.26 19.89 11.13
C ARG A 256 -8.08 19.88 10.15
N CYS A 257 -8.02 20.80 9.17
CA CYS A 257 -6.83 20.95 8.33
C CYS A 257 -5.60 21.39 9.14
N LEU A 258 -5.80 22.20 10.20
CA LEU A 258 -4.75 22.78 11.05
C LEU A 258 -4.45 21.96 12.32
N GLU A 259 -4.85 20.70 12.36
CA GLU A 259 -4.42 19.77 13.40
C GLU A 259 -2.89 19.57 13.35
N LYS A 260 -2.23 19.64 14.51
CA LYS A 260 -0.76 19.51 14.58
C LYS A 260 -0.26 18.13 14.18
N ASP A 261 -1.00 17.09 14.55
CA ASP A 261 -0.76 15.72 14.14
C ASP A 261 -1.31 15.48 12.72
N PRO A 262 -0.46 15.14 11.71
CA PRO A 262 -0.92 14.84 10.36
C PRO A 262 -1.98 13.72 10.30
N ALA A 263 -1.96 12.77 11.26
CA ALA A 263 -2.93 11.67 11.30
C ALA A 263 -4.34 12.13 11.70
N ARG A 264 -4.49 13.29 12.32
CA ARG A 264 -5.78 13.86 12.71
C ARG A 264 -6.36 14.79 11.67
N ARG A 265 -5.58 15.20 10.67
CA ARG A 265 -6.05 16.01 9.53
C ARG A 265 -6.94 15.17 8.61
N TYR A 266 -7.49 15.79 7.60
CA TYR A 266 -7.97 15.07 6.43
C TYR A 266 -6.81 14.28 5.80
N GLN A 267 -7.08 13.08 5.32
CA GLN A 267 -6.02 12.22 4.76
C GLN A 267 -5.82 12.46 3.26
N THR A 268 -6.84 12.97 2.58
CA THR A 268 -6.78 13.36 1.17
C THR A 268 -7.35 14.75 0.96
N SER A 269 -6.91 15.43 -0.10
CA SER A 269 -7.46 16.75 -0.48
C SER A 269 -8.90 16.62 -0.98
N SER A 270 -9.27 15.47 -1.54
CA SER A 270 -10.66 15.14 -1.90
C SER A 270 -11.60 15.20 -0.69
N GLU A 271 -11.21 14.67 0.47
CA GLU A 271 -12.00 14.78 1.70
C GLU A 271 -12.26 16.23 2.11
N VAL A 272 -11.26 17.12 1.94
CA VAL A 272 -11.43 18.56 2.19
C VAL A 272 -12.44 19.16 1.22
N GLY A 273 -12.35 18.83 -0.07
CA GLY A 273 -13.29 19.24 -1.10
C GLY A 273 -14.74 18.86 -0.78
N VAL A 274 -14.95 17.58 -0.42
CA VAL A 274 -16.27 17.06 -0.01
C VAL A 274 -16.81 17.77 1.25
N ALA A 275 -15.94 18.03 2.24
CA ALA A 275 -16.34 18.75 3.45
C ALA A 275 -16.76 20.21 3.15
N LEU A 276 -16.00 20.91 2.29
CA LEU A 276 -16.35 22.27 1.85
C LEU A 276 -17.65 22.33 1.03
N GLU A 277 -17.88 21.35 0.17
CA GLU A 277 -19.14 21.20 -0.57
C GLU A 277 -20.33 20.96 0.36
N ALA A 278 -20.18 20.12 1.38
CA ALA A 278 -21.22 19.90 2.39
C ALA A 278 -21.58 21.20 3.14
N VAL A 279 -20.57 22.02 3.47
CA VAL A 279 -20.79 23.35 4.05
C VAL A 279 -21.57 24.26 3.08
N LYS A 280 -21.20 24.28 1.79
CA LYS A 280 -21.86 25.07 0.74
C LYS A 280 -23.32 24.67 0.53
N ARG A 281 -23.64 23.38 0.59
CA ARG A 281 -25.03 22.84 0.42
C ARG A 281 -25.91 23.04 1.67
N GLY A 282 -25.36 23.52 2.80
CA GLY A 282 -26.10 23.68 4.05
C GLY A 282 -26.50 22.35 4.73
N SER A 283 -26.00 21.22 4.25
CA SER A 283 -26.32 19.89 4.78
C SER A 283 -25.52 19.54 6.05
N ALA A 284 -24.41 20.21 6.31
CA ALA A 284 -23.56 20.02 7.49
C ALA A 284 -24.29 20.34 8.84
N SER A 285 -25.40 21.08 8.79
CA SER A 285 -26.11 21.50 10.01
C SER A 285 -27.06 20.42 10.58
N ARG A 286 -27.49 19.41 9.81
CA ARG A 286 -28.44 18.40 10.29
C ARG A 286 -27.78 17.26 11.10
N ALA A 287 -26.65 16.77 10.69
CA ALA A 287 -25.93 15.72 11.41
C ALA A 287 -25.39 16.20 12.77
N TRP A 288 -24.84 17.45 12.81
CA TRP A 288 -24.32 18.06 14.04
C TRP A 288 -25.44 18.48 15.01
N LEU A 289 -26.60 18.97 14.51
CA LEU A 289 -27.74 19.31 15.35
C LEU A 289 -28.46 18.07 15.94
N VAL A 290 -28.47 16.95 15.22
CA VAL A 290 -28.95 15.66 15.75
C VAL A 290 -28.04 15.16 16.87
N TRP A 291 -26.73 15.28 16.69
CA TRP A 291 -25.72 14.90 17.70
C TRP A 291 -25.80 15.80 18.95
N LYS A 292 -25.96 17.14 18.77
CA LYS A 292 -26.11 18.08 19.89
C LYS A 292 -27.49 17.98 20.59
N ARG A 293 -28.57 17.62 19.88
CA ARG A 293 -29.89 17.33 20.47
C ARG A 293 -29.93 16.01 21.25
N MET A 294 -29.11 15.02 20.86
CA MET A 294 -28.94 13.80 21.66
C MET A 294 -28.24 14.08 22.99
N LEU A 295 -27.31 15.04 23.04
CA LEU A 295 -26.58 15.43 24.25
C LEU A 295 -27.33 16.33 25.22
N SER A 296 -28.49 16.95 24.84
CA SER A 296 -29.17 17.96 25.64
C SER A 296 -30.44 17.46 26.37
N ARG A 297 -30.75 16.16 26.32
CA ARG A 297 -31.91 15.63 27.08
C ARG A 297 -31.55 15.27 28.53
N ARG A 298 -32.17 15.96 29.45
CA ARG A 298 -32.06 16.13 30.91
C ARG A 298 -32.03 14.87 31.79
N ARG A 299 -31.65 13.68 31.24
CA ARG A 299 -31.56 12.41 32.02
C ARG A 299 -30.12 11.87 32.13
N TRP A 300 -29.13 12.59 31.58
CA TRP A 300 -27.75 12.18 31.57
C TRP A 300 -26.99 12.30 32.91
N PRO A 301 -27.27 13.19 33.87
CA PRO A 301 -26.56 13.19 35.13
C PRO A 301 -26.74 11.89 35.93
N ALA A 302 -27.93 11.26 35.84
CA ALA A 302 -28.15 9.97 36.50
C ALA A 302 -27.47 8.80 35.79
N VAL A 303 -27.46 8.80 34.46
CA VAL A 303 -26.76 7.78 33.64
C VAL A 303 -25.25 7.98 33.72
N ALA A 304 -24.75 9.23 33.70
CA ALA A 304 -23.35 9.54 33.88
C ALA A 304 -22.86 9.18 35.29
N ALA A 305 -23.66 9.41 36.33
CA ALA A 305 -23.34 8.99 37.69
C ALA A 305 -23.33 7.46 37.83
N ALA A 306 -24.29 6.75 37.21
CA ALA A 306 -24.32 5.29 37.22
C ALA A 306 -23.14 4.68 36.41
N LEU A 307 -22.82 5.27 35.27
CA LEU A 307 -21.62 4.87 34.48
C LEU A 307 -20.30 5.20 35.19
N ALA A 308 -20.22 6.36 35.85
CA ALA A 308 -19.04 6.73 36.63
C ALA A 308 -18.87 5.82 37.85
N THR A 309 -20.00 5.41 38.52
CA THR A 309 -19.98 4.48 39.65
C THR A 309 -19.64 3.07 39.18
N ALA A 310 -20.18 2.62 38.02
CA ALA A 310 -19.82 1.33 37.43
C ALA A 310 -18.35 1.30 36.96
N LEU A 311 -17.83 2.38 36.34
CA LEU A 311 -16.43 2.53 35.95
C LEU A 311 -15.49 2.58 37.19
N ALA A 312 -15.91 3.29 38.25
CA ALA A 312 -15.17 3.34 39.52
C ALA A 312 -15.16 1.97 40.21
N LEU A 313 -16.24 1.20 40.12
CA LEU A 313 -16.32 -0.16 40.67
C LEU A 313 -15.45 -1.14 39.86
N VAL A 314 -15.49 -1.05 38.53
CA VAL A 314 -14.63 -1.84 37.63
C VAL A 314 -13.16 -1.48 37.81
N ALA A 315 -12.84 -0.19 38.03
CA ALA A 315 -11.48 0.27 38.30
C ALA A 315 -11.01 -0.11 39.74
N ALA A 316 -11.93 -0.15 40.72
CA ALA A 316 -11.61 -0.55 42.10
C ALA A 316 -11.43 -2.07 42.25
N LEU A 317 -12.13 -2.86 41.43
CA LEU A 317 -12.03 -4.33 41.42
C LEU A 317 -10.97 -4.87 40.45
N ASP A 318 -10.34 -3.97 39.67
CA ASP A 318 -9.31 -4.27 38.65
C ASP A 318 -9.71 -5.41 37.67
N ILE A 319 -11.02 -5.57 37.45
CA ILE A 319 -11.56 -6.60 36.57
C ILE A 319 -11.24 -6.22 35.13
N GLY A 320 -10.33 -6.98 34.51
CA GLY A 320 -9.90 -6.79 33.11
C GLY A 320 -8.79 -5.76 32.90
N HIS A 321 -7.97 -5.45 33.93
CA HIS A 321 -6.82 -4.53 33.83
C HIS A 321 -7.16 -3.13 33.27
N VAL A 322 -8.35 -2.60 33.59
CA VAL A 322 -8.81 -1.28 33.14
C VAL A 322 -7.94 -0.16 33.74
N ARG A 323 -7.43 -0.34 34.96
CA ARG A 323 -6.57 0.65 35.64
C ARG A 323 -5.23 0.81 34.92
N SER A 324 -4.63 -0.28 34.44
CA SER A 324 -3.39 -0.24 33.67
C SER A 324 -3.58 0.39 32.28
N ARG A 325 -4.79 0.31 31.70
CA ARG A 325 -5.13 0.97 30.42
C ARG A 325 -5.44 2.47 30.57
N LEU A 326 -5.88 2.92 31.72
CA LEU A 326 -6.22 4.33 31.97
C LEU A 326 -5.05 5.16 32.52
N THR A 327 -4.10 4.51 33.22
CA THR A 327 -2.91 5.18 33.79
C THR A 327 -1.63 4.93 32.99
N GLY A 328 -1.59 3.86 32.18
CA GLY A 328 -0.55 3.62 31.20
C GLY A 328 -1.00 4.14 29.85
N GLY A 329 -0.58 5.33 29.51
CA GLY A 329 -0.53 5.69 28.09
C GLY A 329 0.34 4.64 27.42
N ALA A 330 -0.28 3.64 26.77
CA ALA A 330 0.44 2.71 25.94
C ALA A 330 1.15 3.55 24.86
N ALA A 331 2.44 3.78 25.08
CA ALA A 331 3.29 4.38 24.07
C ALA A 331 3.03 3.57 22.79
N ARG A 332 2.59 4.24 21.71
CA ARG A 332 2.42 3.56 20.42
C ARG A 332 3.73 2.84 20.11
N PRO A 333 3.72 1.57 19.71
CA PRO A 333 4.94 0.86 19.41
C PRO A 333 5.74 1.69 18.41
N LYS A 334 7.01 1.93 18.73
CA LYS A 334 7.93 2.71 17.88
C LYS A 334 8.11 2.03 16.52
N TYR A 335 8.08 0.70 16.52
CA TYR A 335 8.22 -0.15 15.34
C TYR A 335 6.93 -0.93 15.12
N ARG A 336 6.40 -0.89 13.88
CA ARG A 336 5.15 -1.57 13.47
C ARG A 336 5.38 -2.65 12.43
N SER A 337 6.56 -2.66 11.83
CA SER A 337 6.92 -3.58 10.75
C SER A 337 8.37 -4.00 10.85
N LEU A 338 8.61 -5.28 10.55
CA LEU A 338 9.90 -5.92 10.65
C LEU A 338 10.16 -6.82 9.44
N ALA A 339 11.40 -6.85 8.96
CA ALA A 339 11.92 -7.87 8.08
C ALA A 339 13.03 -8.66 8.79
N VAL A 340 12.96 -9.99 8.74
CA VAL A 340 14.07 -10.87 9.13
C VAL A 340 14.83 -11.23 7.87
N LEU A 341 16.03 -10.72 7.71
CA LEU A 341 16.85 -11.03 6.53
C LEU A 341 17.43 -12.44 6.60
N PRO A 342 17.79 -13.04 5.45
CA PRO A 342 18.48 -14.32 5.42
C PRO A 342 19.75 -14.27 6.27
N LEU A 343 19.88 -15.21 7.19
CA LEU A 343 21.04 -15.29 8.06
C LEU A 343 22.28 -15.72 7.24
N ALA A 344 23.43 -15.14 7.58
CA ALA A 344 24.69 -15.53 6.96
C ALA A 344 25.10 -16.94 7.42
N ASN A 345 25.51 -17.78 6.48
CA ASN A 345 26.04 -19.11 6.76
C ASN A 345 27.53 -19.03 7.13
N LEU A 346 27.85 -19.14 8.41
CA LEU A 346 29.23 -19.18 8.90
C LEU A 346 29.74 -20.61 9.21
N THR A 347 29.03 -21.65 8.74
CA THR A 347 29.46 -23.03 8.92
C THR A 347 30.67 -23.40 8.04
N GLY A 348 30.93 -22.64 6.97
CA GLY A 348 31.93 -22.94 5.96
C GLY A 348 31.53 -24.06 4.98
N ASP A 349 30.33 -24.64 5.15
CA ASP A 349 29.80 -25.73 4.33
C ASP A 349 28.54 -25.28 3.57
N PRO A 350 28.60 -25.18 2.22
CA PRO A 350 27.42 -24.84 1.42
C PRO A 350 26.28 -25.83 1.55
N GLU A 351 26.53 -27.10 1.86
CA GLU A 351 25.52 -28.13 2.06
C GLU A 351 24.64 -27.85 3.29
N GLN A 352 25.08 -27.00 4.22
CA GLN A 352 24.30 -26.56 5.39
C GLN A 352 23.35 -25.37 5.10
N GLN A 353 23.29 -24.90 3.86
CA GLN A 353 22.50 -23.72 3.52
C GLN A 353 21.00 -23.91 3.79
N TYR A 354 20.45 -25.11 3.51
CA TYR A 354 19.05 -25.42 3.83
C TYR A 354 18.73 -25.26 5.32
N PHE A 355 19.70 -25.56 6.18
CA PHE A 355 19.55 -25.46 7.62
C PHE A 355 19.50 -23.97 8.04
N VAL A 356 20.40 -23.14 7.55
CA VAL A 356 20.44 -21.69 7.83
C VAL A 356 19.18 -21.00 7.30
N ASP A 357 18.74 -21.35 6.10
CA ASP A 357 17.49 -20.84 5.51
C ASP A 357 16.27 -21.27 6.35
N GLY A 358 16.30 -22.49 6.90
CA GLY A 358 15.26 -23.01 7.79
C GLY A 358 15.22 -22.32 9.15
N ILE A 359 16.37 -21.98 9.73
CA ILE A 359 16.43 -21.17 10.95
C ILE A 359 15.86 -19.77 10.69
N THR A 360 16.21 -19.15 9.55
CA THR A 360 15.63 -17.86 9.14
C THR A 360 14.10 -17.94 9.08
N ASP A 361 13.55 -18.97 8.45
CA ASP A 361 12.10 -19.19 8.32
C ASP A 361 11.43 -19.40 9.69
N THR A 362 12.08 -20.20 10.56
CA THR A 362 11.62 -20.41 11.93
C THR A 362 11.53 -19.10 12.73
N LEU A 363 12.51 -18.20 12.56
CA LEU A 363 12.48 -16.87 13.17
C LEU A 363 11.38 -15.98 12.60
N ILE A 364 11.22 -15.96 11.26
CA ILE A 364 10.12 -15.22 10.60
C ILE A 364 8.78 -15.65 11.19
N ASN A 365 8.51 -16.95 11.21
CA ASN A 365 7.26 -17.53 11.70
C ASN A 365 7.05 -17.26 13.19
N GLY A 366 8.10 -17.28 14.00
CA GLY A 366 8.03 -16.94 15.43
C GLY A 366 7.65 -15.49 15.67
N VAL A 367 8.37 -14.56 15.02
CA VAL A 367 8.11 -13.12 15.15
C VAL A 367 6.76 -12.72 14.57
N ALA A 368 6.32 -13.38 13.51
CA ALA A 368 5.02 -13.15 12.86
C ALA A 368 3.81 -13.44 13.79
N GLN A 369 4.00 -14.21 14.86
CA GLN A 369 2.97 -14.45 15.88
C GLN A 369 2.76 -13.26 16.83
N ILE A 370 3.63 -12.22 16.79
CA ILE A 370 3.43 -10.96 17.50
C ILE A 370 2.35 -10.15 16.77
N GLY A 371 1.09 -10.29 17.19
CA GLY A 371 -0.10 -9.85 16.44
C GLY A 371 -0.20 -8.36 16.09
N SER A 372 0.63 -7.50 16.70
CA SER A 372 0.68 -6.06 16.42
C SER A 372 1.85 -5.65 15.52
N LEU A 373 2.68 -6.60 15.10
CA LEU A 373 3.86 -6.39 14.25
C LEU A 373 3.63 -7.00 12.86
N LYS A 374 3.74 -6.17 11.83
CA LYS A 374 3.77 -6.64 10.44
C LYS A 374 5.13 -7.27 10.16
N VAL A 375 5.18 -8.54 9.86
CA VAL A 375 6.43 -9.26 9.53
C VAL A 375 6.43 -9.62 8.05
N ILE A 376 7.50 -9.26 7.35
CA ILE A 376 7.66 -9.55 5.91
C ILE A 376 7.88 -11.04 5.71
N SER A 377 7.24 -11.58 4.68
CA SER A 377 7.30 -13.00 4.35
C SER A 377 8.70 -13.43 3.91
N ARG A 378 8.96 -14.73 4.08
CA ARG A 378 10.18 -15.39 3.62
C ARG A 378 10.47 -15.12 2.14
N THR A 379 9.46 -15.19 1.28
CA THR A 379 9.61 -15.05 -0.19
C THR A 379 10.25 -13.72 -0.58
N SER A 380 9.82 -12.63 0.06
CA SER A 380 10.39 -11.30 -0.22
C SER A 380 11.78 -11.13 0.38
N VAL A 381 12.01 -11.57 1.60
CA VAL A 381 13.34 -11.37 2.24
C VAL A 381 14.43 -12.22 1.64
N MET A 382 14.14 -13.44 1.14
CA MET A 382 15.12 -14.33 0.52
C MET A 382 15.73 -13.77 -0.79
N ARG A 383 15.11 -12.74 -1.40
CA ARG A 383 15.70 -12.02 -2.53
C ARG A 383 16.95 -11.22 -2.16
N TYR A 384 17.17 -10.97 -0.88
CA TYR A 384 18.33 -10.25 -0.37
C TYR A 384 19.46 -11.16 0.12
N LYS A 385 19.35 -12.46 -0.15
CA LYS A 385 20.45 -13.39 0.10
C LYS A 385 21.66 -13.00 -0.73
N GLU A 386 22.81 -12.84 -0.07
CA GLU A 386 24.08 -12.43 -0.71
C GLU A 386 24.00 -11.06 -1.43
N THR A 387 23.07 -10.20 -1.03
CA THR A 387 22.93 -8.86 -1.61
C THR A 387 24.04 -7.92 -1.14
N SER A 388 24.44 -7.00 -2.01
CA SER A 388 25.31 -5.87 -1.65
C SER A 388 24.55 -4.58 -1.30
N LYS A 389 23.21 -4.63 -1.27
CA LYS A 389 22.38 -3.47 -0.94
C LYS A 389 22.55 -3.07 0.53
N GLN A 390 22.48 -1.77 0.79
CA GLN A 390 22.47 -1.26 2.17
C GLN A 390 21.14 -1.57 2.86
N LEU A 391 21.16 -1.75 4.19
CA LEU A 391 19.96 -2.04 4.99
C LEU A 391 18.84 -1.02 4.78
N ARG A 392 19.16 0.26 4.61
CA ARG A 392 18.19 1.32 4.33
C ARG A 392 17.47 1.14 2.99
N GLU A 393 18.17 0.66 1.98
CA GLU A 393 17.58 0.39 0.65
C GLU A 393 16.63 -0.80 0.74
N ILE A 394 17.04 -1.86 1.43
CA ILE A 394 16.22 -3.05 1.68
C ILE A 394 14.97 -2.68 2.47
N ALA A 395 15.13 -1.89 3.55
CA ALA A 395 14.01 -1.44 4.35
C ALA A 395 13.00 -0.59 3.57
N ALA A 396 13.49 0.26 2.68
CA ALA A 396 12.64 1.08 1.80
C ALA A 396 11.87 0.23 0.78
N GLU A 397 12.52 -0.78 0.18
CA GLU A 397 11.89 -1.70 -0.77
C GLU A 397 10.83 -2.59 -0.10
N LEU A 398 11.10 -3.06 1.13
CA LEU A 398 10.18 -3.89 1.92
C LEU A 398 9.15 -3.07 2.72
N ASN A 399 9.32 -1.76 2.80
CA ASN A 399 8.51 -0.84 3.58
C ASN A 399 8.37 -1.30 5.05
N VAL A 400 9.55 -1.38 5.74
CA VAL A 400 9.64 -1.79 7.13
C VAL A 400 10.36 -0.76 8.00
N ASP A 401 10.01 -0.75 9.30
CA ASP A 401 10.58 0.15 10.31
C ASP A 401 11.88 -0.39 10.93
N ALA A 402 12.02 -1.71 10.97
CA ALA A 402 13.20 -2.38 11.54
C ALA A 402 13.59 -3.62 10.72
N ILE A 403 14.87 -3.98 10.82
CA ILE A 403 15.44 -5.18 10.21
C ILE A 403 16.11 -6.02 11.28
N LEU A 404 15.81 -7.33 11.30
CA LEU A 404 16.55 -8.34 12.02
C LEU A 404 17.52 -9.02 11.04
N GLU A 405 18.79 -8.94 11.32
CA GLU A 405 19.83 -9.62 10.57
C GLU A 405 20.74 -10.44 11.48
N GLY A 406 21.60 -11.26 10.93
CA GLY A 406 22.51 -12.04 11.73
C GLY A 406 23.21 -13.16 10.98
N SER A 407 23.72 -14.12 11.74
CA SER A 407 24.47 -15.26 11.22
C SER A 407 24.21 -16.53 12.03
N THR A 408 24.44 -17.65 11.38
CA THR A 408 24.34 -18.98 11.99
C THR A 408 25.63 -19.75 11.77
N GLN A 409 26.13 -20.34 12.85
CA GLN A 409 27.28 -21.25 12.83
C GLN A 409 26.87 -22.58 13.49
N ARG A 410 27.09 -23.68 12.80
CA ARG A 410 26.80 -25.03 13.29
C ARG A 410 28.08 -25.85 13.37
N ALA A 411 28.29 -26.58 14.46
CA ALA A 411 29.39 -27.52 14.64
C ALA A 411 28.82 -28.81 15.29
N GLY A 412 28.54 -29.84 14.47
CA GLY A 412 27.79 -31.01 14.90
C GLY A 412 26.38 -30.60 15.37
N ASP A 413 26.03 -30.97 16.61
CA ASP A 413 24.73 -30.65 17.21
C ASP A 413 24.72 -29.28 17.90
N ASN A 414 25.85 -28.57 17.97
CA ASN A 414 25.92 -27.25 18.57
C ASN A 414 25.64 -26.17 17.52
N LEU A 415 24.76 -25.25 17.89
CA LEU A 415 24.31 -24.15 17.08
C LEU A 415 24.61 -22.83 17.79
N ARG A 416 25.24 -21.90 17.08
CA ARG A 416 25.35 -20.50 17.49
C ARG A 416 24.55 -19.63 16.53
N VAL A 417 23.62 -18.84 17.05
CA VAL A 417 22.84 -17.87 16.30
C VAL A 417 23.15 -16.49 16.86
N THR A 418 23.70 -15.62 16.02
CA THR A 418 23.98 -14.21 16.34
C THR A 418 22.95 -13.36 15.64
N LEU A 419 22.25 -12.50 16.38
CA LEU A 419 21.17 -11.67 15.83
C LEU A 419 21.36 -10.22 16.27
N GLN A 420 20.97 -9.31 15.40
CA GLN A 420 20.89 -7.89 15.68
C GLN A 420 19.67 -7.27 15.05
N LEU A 421 18.97 -6.43 15.81
CA LEU A 421 17.83 -5.65 15.38
C LEU A 421 18.29 -4.23 15.08
N VAL A 422 18.03 -3.75 13.89
CA VAL A 422 18.51 -2.45 13.38
C VAL A 422 17.32 -1.56 13.03
N ASP A 423 17.35 -0.31 13.44
CA ASP A 423 16.37 0.73 13.06
C ASP A 423 16.60 1.09 11.58
N ALA A 424 15.59 0.88 10.76
CA ALA A 424 15.67 1.06 9.30
C ALA A 424 15.95 2.51 8.86
N ALA A 425 15.52 3.50 9.66
CA ALA A 425 15.66 4.91 9.33
C ALA A 425 17.05 5.45 9.71
N THR A 426 17.56 5.02 10.86
CA THR A 426 18.80 5.57 11.46
C THR A 426 20.01 4.68 11.26
N ASP A 427 19.81 3.40 10.91
CA ASP A 427 20.86 2.38 10.81
C ASP A 427 21.55 2.11 12.17
N GLN A 428 20.82 2.36 13.26
CA GLN A 428 21.34 2.15 14.62
C GLN A 428 20.90 0.78 15.12
N HIS A 429 21.81 0.10 15.80
CA HIS A 429 21.48 -1.13 16.49
C HIS A 429 20.54 -0.85 17.67
N ILE A 430 19.37 -1.49 17.65
CA ILE A 430 18.37 -1.43 18.72
C ILE A 430 18.70 -2.47 19.78
N TRP A 431 19.08 -3.66 19.32
CA TRP A 431 19.35 -4.82 20.15
C TRP A 431 20.27 -5.79 19.41
N ALA A 432 21.12 -6.50 20.14
CA ALA A 432 21.93 -7.59 19.64
C ALA A 432 22.11 -8.66 20.73
N ASP A 433 22.09 -9.93 20.32
CA ASP A 433 22.27 -11.06 21.24
C ASP A 433 22.88 -12.27 20.53
N ASN A 434 23.45 -13.18 21.30
CA ASN A 434 24.05 -14.42 20.84
C ASN A 434 23.44 -15.61 21.59
N TYR A 435 23.00 -16.61 20.84
CA TYR A 435 22.39 -17.82 21.38
C TYR A 435 23.24 -19.03 21.06
N ASP A 436 23.78 -19.65 22.10
CA ASP A 436 24.48 -20.93 22.03
C ASP A 436 23.55 -22.04 22.52
N CYS A 437 23.23 -23.01 21.68
CA CYS A 437 22.31 -24.11 22.02
C CYS A 437 22.64 -25.40 21.27
N GLY A 438 22.08 -26.51 21.73
CA GLY A 438 21.95 -27.72 20.92
C GLY A 438 20.77 -27.60 19.96
N ILE A 439 20.78 -28.34 18.85
CA ILE A 439 19.66 -28.37 17.89
C ILE A 439 18.35 -28.76 18.58
N THR A 440 18.40 -29.62 19.61
CA THR A 440 17.25 -30.01 20.44
C THR A 440 16.49 -28.80 21.04
N ASP A 441 17.19 -27.71 21.30
CA ASP A 441 16.67 -26.54 22.01
C ASP A 441 16.38 -25.35 21.05
N VAL A 442 16.38 -25.55 19.74
CA VAL A 442 16.23 -24.51 18.73
C VAL A 442 14.91 -23.72 18.88
N LEU A 443 13.80 -24.40 19.24
CA LEU A 443 12.51 -23.73 19.46
C LEU A 443 12.51 -22.87 20.73
N ARG A 444 13.36 -23.20 21.72
CA ARG A 444 13.59 -22.35 22.89
C ARG A 444 14.28 -21.04 22.46
N VAL A 445 15.32 -21.14 21.62
CA VAL A 445 16.01 -19.95 21.09
C VAL A 445 15.04 -19.09 20.29
N GLN A 446 14.21 -19.67 19.41
CA GLN A 446 13.14 -18.95 18.70
C GLN A 446 12.26 -18.17 19.70
N SER A 447 11.81 -18.82 20.77
CA SER A 447 10.95 -18.21 21.77
C SER A 447 11.62 -17.06 22.52
N GLU A 448 12.91 -17.22 22.87
CA GLU A 448 13.72 -16.17 23.53
C GLU A 448 13.90 -14.96 22.61
N VAL A 449 14.18 -15.18 21.31
CA VAL A 449 14.30 -14.12 20.30
C VAL A 449 12.97 -13.37 20.16
N VAL A 450 11.84 -14.07 20.05
CA VAL A 450 10.51 -13.45 19.95
C VAL A 450 10.21 -12.57 21.17
N GLN A 451 10.51 -13.05 22.37
CA GLN A 451 10.33 -12.29 23.61
C GLN A 451 11.28 -11.09 23.69
N GLY A 452 12.52 -11.25 23.22
CA GLY A 452 13.51 -10.16 23.12
C GLY A 452 13.00 -9.06 22.20
N ILE A 453 12.63 -9.40 20.97
CA ILE A 453 12.09 -8.46 19.99
C ILE A 453 10.83 -7.78 20.54
N ALA A 454 9.87 -8.52 21.09
CA ALA A 454 8.62 -7.95 21.63
C ALA A 454 8.90 -6.87 22.70
N ARG A 455 9.91 -7.09 23.56
CA ARG A 455 10.37 -6.10 24.58
C ARG A 455 10.93 -4.84 23.93
N GLU A 456 11.84 -5.00 22.96
CA GLU A 456 12.54 -3.87 22.33
C GLU A 456 11.59 -3.02 21.45
N VAL A 457 10.62 -3.65 20.78
CA VAL A 457 9.59 -2.94 19.99
C VAL A 457 8.43 -2.43 20.85
N ASN A 458 8.47 -2.62 22.17
CA ASN A 458 7.42 -2.20 23.13
C ASN A 458 6.03 -2.82 22.82
N VAL A 459 6.00 -4.09 22.47
CA VAL A 459 4.77 -4.85 22.22
C VAL A 459 4.50 -5.77 23.39
N LEU A 460 3.30 -5.66 23.97
CA LEU A 460 2.85 -6.57 25.03
C LEU A 460 2.32 -7.87 24.40
N LEU A 461 2.98 -8.99 24.73
CA LEU A 461 2.49 -10.32 24.41
C LEU A 461 1.24 -10.64 25.25
N THR A 462 0.25 -11.31 24.67
CA THR A 462 -0.92 -11.79 25.41
C THR A 462 -0.51 -12.88 26.42
N PRO A 463 -1.31 -13.14 27.46
CA PRO A 463 -1.02 -14.23 28.41
C PRO A 463 -0.85 -15.60 27.72
N GLU A 464 -1.67 -15.87 26.69
CA GLU A 464 -1.57 -17.10 25.92
C GLU A 464 -0.24 -17.19 25.14
N GLN A 465 0.19 -16.06 24.52
CA GLN A 465 1.47 -15.99 23.80
C GLN A 465 2.65 -16.14 24.79
N GLN A 466 2.58 -15.50 25.97
CA GLN A 466 3.59 -15.63 27.00
C GLN A 466 3.74 -17.08 27.46
N THR A 467 2.61 -17.76 27.73
CA THR A 467 2.61 -19.18 28.13
C THR A 467 3.23 -20.04 27.02
N ARG A 468 2.83 -19.83 25.78
CA ARG A 468 3.33 -20.58 24.61
C ARG A 468 4.83 -20.43 24.43
N PHE A 469 5.36 -19.19 24.47
CA PHE A 469 6.80 -18.95 24.33
C PHE A 469 7.62 -19.36 25.56
N SER A 470 6.99 -19.53 26.71
CA SER A 470 7.67 -20.03 27.92
C SER A 470 7.75 -21.57 27.96
N SER A 471 6.91 -22.26 27.18
CA SER A 471 6.79 -23.73 27.18
C SER A 471 7.35 -24.36 25.89
N ALA A 472 8.41 -23.80 25.33
CA ALA A 472 9.05 -24.31 24.13
C ALA A 472 9.51 -25.78 24.32
N ARG A 473 9.02 -26.66 23.47
CA ARG A 473 9.35 -28.09 23.48
C ARG A 473 10.73 -28.35 22.87
N LYS A 474 11.34 -29.46 23.22
CA LYS A 474 12.52 -29.97 22.55
C LYS A 474 12.14 -30.64 21.24
N VAL A 475 13.04 -30.57 20.26
CA VAL A 475 12.89 -31.27 18.98
C VAL A 475 13.88 -32.41 18.87
N ASN A 476 13.50 -33.46 18.16
CA ASN A 476 14.45 -34.48 17.73
C ASN A 476 15.31 -33.90 16.59
N PRO A 477 16.65 -33.89 16.68
CA PRO A 477 17.52 -33.31 15.66
C PRO A 477 17.33 -33.89 14.27
N GLU A 478 17.18 -35.21 14.14
CA GLU A 478 17.00 -35.91 12.85
C GLU A 478 15.65 -35.51 12.21
N VAL A 479 14.60 -35.44 13.01
CA VAL A 479 13.26 -35.04 12.58
C VAL A 479 13.26 -33.58 12.13
N TYR A 480 13.90 -32.70 12.91
CA TYR A 480 13.97 -31.28 12.60
C TYR A 480 14.78 -31.04 11.32
N GLU A 481 15.88 -31.78 11.13
CA GLU A 481 16.68 -31.69 9.90
C GLU A 481 15.90 -32.16 8.68
N ALA A 482 15.20 -33.29 8.78
CA ALA A 482 14.32 -33.76 7.72
C ALA A 482 13.19 -32.76 7.40
N TYR A 483 12.56 -32.15 8.42
CA TYR A 483 11.58 -31.09 8.25
C TYR A 483 12.17 -29.89 7.49
N LEU A 484 13.32 -29.37 7.90
CA LEU A 484 13.95 -28.22 7.25
C LEU A 484 14.32 -28.50 5.78
N ARG A 485 14.84 -29.70 5.47
CA ARG A 485 15.09 -30.13 4.09
C ARG A 485 13.81 -30.21 3.29
N GLY A 486 12.76 -30.76 3.87
CA GLY A 486 11.44 -30.82 3.25
C GLY A 486 10.91 -29.44 2.88
N MET A 487 10.89 -28.52 3.82
CA MET A 487 10.44 -27.13 3.60
C MET A 487 11.33 -26.40 2.57
N TYR A 488 12.64 -26.60 2.60
CA TYR A 488 13.55 -26.01 1.62
C TYR A 488 13.20 -26.42 0.18
N TYR A 489 12.94 -27.70 -0.08
CA TYR A 489 12.54 -28.16 -1.41
C TYR A 489 11.15 -27.67 -1.82
N LEU A 490 10.18 -27.64 -0.92
CA LEU A 490 8.83 -27.14 -1.22
C LEU A 490 8.85 -25.69 -1.75
N THR A 491 9.79 -24.86 -1.29
CA THR A 491 9.88 -23.47 -1.73
C THR A 491 10.43 -23.26 -3.14
N GLN A 492 10.88 -24.30 -3.82
CA GLN A 492 11.43 -24.20 -5.18
C GLN A 492 10.38 -24.41 -6.28
N TYR A 493 9.16 -24.83 -5.92
CA TYR A 493 7.97 -24.90 -6.79
C TYR A 493 8.14 -25.69 -8.11
N THR A 494 9.14 -26.61 -8.23
CA THR A 494 9.23 -27.55 -9.32
C THR A 494 8.63 -28.89 -8.92
N GLU A 495 8.03 -29.64 -9.85
CA GLU A 495 7.42 -30.95 -9.56
C GLU A 495 8.41 -31.90 -8.85
N GLU A 496 9.64 -32.00 -9.35
CA GLU A 496 10.71 -32.80 -8.75
C GLU A 496 11.02 -32.41 -7.30
N ASN A 497 11.11 -31.06 -7.06
CA ASN A 497 11.42 -30.56 -5.72
C ASN A 497 10.25 -30.68 -4.76
N LEU A 498 9.02 -30.52 -5.23
CA LEU A 498 7.82 -30.77 -4.41
C LEU A 498 7.77 -32.22 -3.94
N ASP A 499 8.00 -33.18 -4.85
CA ASP A 499 8.07 -34.60 -4.49
C ASP A 499 9.21 -34.92 -3.52
N ARG A 500 10.36 -34.28 -3.73
CA ARG A 500 11.54 -34.44 -2.85
C ARG A 500 11.25 -33.84 -1.48
N GLY A 501 10.60 -32.71 -1.41
CA GLY A 501 10.17 -32.07 -0.16
C GLY A 501 9.22 -32.94 0.63
N LEU A 502 8.18 -33.51 -0.03
CA LEU A 502 7.25 -34.42 0.61
C LEU A 502 7.94 -35.69 1.14
N LYS A 503 8.92 -36.25 0.42
CA LYS A 503 9.69 -37.43 0.90
C LYS A 503 10.40 -37.12 2.23
N TYR A 504 11.07 -35.97 2.35
CA TYR A 504 11.73 -35.61 3.59
C TYR A 504 10.74 -35.38 4.74
N LEU A 505 9.57 -34.80 4.46
CA LEU A 505 8.54 -34.61 5.47
C LEU A 505 7.91 -35.91 5.93
N HIS A 506 7.71 -36.88 5.01
CA HIS A 506 7.30 -38.24 5.36
C HIS A 506 8.35 -38.92 6.24
N GLN A 507 9.64 -38.81 5.89
CA GLN A 507 10.73 -39.32 6.72
C GLN A 507 10.69 -38.74 8.13
N ALA A 508 10.44 -37.43 8.27
CA ALA A 508 10.29 -36.78 9.58
C ALA A 508 9.15 -37.39 10.40
N VAL A 509 7.99 -37.66 9.77
CA VAL A 509 6.84 -38.33 10.42
C VAL A 509 7.13 -39.78 10.77
N GLU A 510 7.89 -40.49 9.96
CA GLU A 510 8.29 -41.89 10.24
C GLU A 510 9.22 -41.96 11.45
N ILE A 511 10.15 -41.03 11.60
CA ILE A 511 11.07 -40.96 12.76
C ILE A 511 10.31 -40.57 14.03
N ASP A 512 9.44 -39.54 13.98
CA ASP A 512 8.61 -39.12 15.11
C ASP A 512 7.17 -38.81 14.68
N PRO A 513 6.23 -39.75 14.86
CA PRO A 513 4.80 -39.53 14.55
C PRO A 513 4.09 -38.48 15.46
N ALA A 514 4.78 -37.96 16.46
CA ALA A 514 4.25 -36.92 17.35
C ALA A 514 4.78 -35.53 17.02
N GLU A 515 5.53 -35.33 15.92
CA GLU A 515 6.08 -34.06 15.50
C GLU A 515 5.06 -33.22 14.68
N PRO A 516 4.44 -32.14 15.24
CA PRO A 516 3.41 -31.37 14.54
C PRO A 516 3.96 -30.55 13.36
N LEU A 517 5.23 -30.10 13.38
CA LEU A 517 5.84 -29.33 12.28
C LEU A 517 5.90 -30.14 11.00
N ALA A 518 6.22 -31.44 11.09
CA ALA A 518 6.31 -32.33 9.93
C ALA A 518 4.93 -32.48 9.26
N TYR A 519 3.86 -32.66 10.04
CA TYR A 519 2.50 -32.72 9.51
C TYR A 519 2.02 -31.39 8.92
N ALA A 520 2.37 -30.25 9.54
CA ALA A 520 2.05 -28.93 8.98
C ALA A 520 2.76 -28.71 7.64
N GLY A 521 4.04 -29.10 7.54
CA GLY A 521 4.79 -29.06 6.28
C GLY A 521 4.18 -29.98 5.21
N LEU A 522 3.74 -31.19 5.56
CA LEU A 522 3.01 -32.07 4.63
C LEU A 522 1.70 -31.42 4.14
N ALA A 523 0.94 -30.78 5.04
CA ALA A 523 -0.29 -30.10 4.68
C ALA A 523 -0.03 -28.97 3.68
N GLU A 524 0.98 -28.13 3.93
CA GLU A 524 1.41 -27.05 3.03
C GLU A 524 1.90 -27.58 1.67
N GLY A 525 2.70 -28.65 1.67
CA GLY A 525 3.19 -29.29 0.45
C GLY A 525 2.04 -29.82 -0.42
N TYR A 526 1.09 -30.52 0.18
CA TYR A 526 -0.09 -31.03 -0.54
C TYR A 526 -1.00 -29.90 -1.02
N VAL A 527 -1.22 -28.84 -0.23
CA VAL A 527 -1.97 -27.66 -0.68
C VAL A 527 -1.26 -27.01 -1.88
N THR A 528 0.05 -26.88 -1.85
CA THR A 528 0.85 -26.32 -2.97
C THR A 528 0.65 -27.13 -4.24
N ILE A 529 0.69 -28.46 -4.17
CA ILE A 529 0.41 -29.35 -5.31
C ILE A 529 -1.06 -29.22 -5.74
N GLY A 530 -1.98 -29.08 -4.78
CA GLY A 530 -3.41 -28.88 -5.03
C GLY A 530 -3.75 -27.65 -5.87
N HIS A 531 -2.91 -26.65 -5.86
CA HIS A 531 -3.04 -25.46 -6.71
C HIS A 531 -2.47 -25.63 -8.12
N SER A 532 -1.92 -26.79 -8.48
CA SER A 532 -1.52 -27.08 -9.85
C SER A 532 -2.73 -27.14 -10.80
N PRO A 533 -2.55 -26.93 -12.10
CA PRO A 533 -3.65 -26.95 -13.06
C PRO A 533 -4.45 -28.26 -13.13
N SER A 534 -3.83 -29.37 -12.74
CA SER A 534 -4.45 -30.71 -12.73
C SER A 534 -3.90 -31.52 -11.56
N PRO A 535 -4.32 -31.20 -10.31
CA PRO A 535 -3.81 -31.89 -9.14
C PRO A 535 -4.35 -33.34 -9.07
N PRO A 536 -3.55 -34.29 -8.56
CA PRO A 536 -4.06 -35.64 -8.26
C PRO A 536 -5.25 -35.56 -7.29
N PRO A 537 -6.31 -36.38 -7.49
CA PRO A 537 -7.55 -36.28 -6.69
C PRO A 537 -7.34 -36.44 -5.18
N GLU A 538 -6.32 -37.20 -4.77
CA GLU A 538 -5.99 -37.46 -3.37
C GLU A 538 -5.25 -36.28 -2.68
N THR A 539 -4.82 -35.29 -3.40
CA THR A 539 -3.94 -34.21 -2.90
C THR A 539 -4.59 -33.43 -1.74
N PHE A 540 -5.79 -32.87 -1.96
CA PHE A 540 -6.50 -32.17 -0.89
C PHE A 540 -6.95 -33.06 0.27
N PRO A 541 -7.46 -34.30 0.07
CA PRO A 541 -7.68 -35.26 1.16
C PRO A 541 -6.43 -35.52 2.02
N ARG A 542 -5.26 -35.63 1.40
CA ARG A 542 -3.98 -35.80 2.12
C ARG A 542 -3.60 -34.53 2.87
N ALA A 543 -3.77 -33.36 2.25
CA ALA A 543 -3.56 -32.07 2.93
C ALA A 543 -4.42 -31.95 4.19
N LYS A 544 -5.71 -32.30 4.07
CA LYS A 544 -6.65 -32.28 5.21
C LYS A 544 -6.20 -33.20 6.34
N ALA A 545 -5.89 -34.45 6.03
CA ALA A 545 -5.48 -35.44 7.03
C ALA A 545 -4.20 -35.00 7.77
N ALA A 546 -3.22 -34.46 7.03
CA ALA A 546 -2.00 -33.94 7.62
C ALA A 546 -2.27 -32.71 8.51
N ALA A 547 -3.08 -31.74 8.05
CA ALA A 547 -3.43 -30.54 8.84
C ALA A 547 -4.22 -30.90 10.12
N GLU A 548 -5.19 -31.82 10.04
CA GLU A 548 -5.95 -32.31 11.20
C GLU A 548 -5.02 -32.99 12.22
N ARG A 549 -4.06 -33.77 11.74
CA ARG A 549 -3.07 -34.41 12.61
C ARG A 549 -2.14 -33.40 13.27
N ALA A 550 -1.65 -32.41 12.54
CA ALA A 550 -0.86 -31.31 13.09
C ALA A 550 -1.60 -30.58 14.22
N LEU A 551 -2.89 -30.26 14.00
CA LEU A 551 -3.73 -29.56 14.98
C LEU A 551 -4.14 -30.43 16.17
N ALA A 552 -4.20 -31.75 16.02
CA ALA A 552 -4.40 -32.66 17.14
C ALA A 552 -3.17 -32.68 18.07
N LEU A 553 -1.97 -32.44 17.54
CA LEU A 553 -0.71 -32.39 18.28
C LEU A 553 -0.43 -30.96 18.83
N ASP A 554 -0.68 -29.92 18.04
CA ASP A 554 -0.57 -28.53 18.44
C ASP A 554 -1.75 -27.70 17.87
N PRO A 555 -2.79 -27.38 18.67
CA PRO A 555 -3.98 -26.65 18.20
C PRO A 555 -3.72 -25.22 17.74
N ALA A 556 -2.53 -24.67 17.99
CA ALA A 556 -2.18 -23.28 17.69
C ALA A 556 -1.28 -23.12 16.45
N MET A 557 -1.18 -24.15 15.61
CA MET A 557 -0.45 -24.07 14.34
C MET A 557 -1.25 -23.33 13.28
N ALA A 558 -0.91 -22.06 13.05
CA ALA A 558 -1.61 -21.19 12.13
C ALA A 558 -1.56 -21.70 10.68
N GLU A 559 -0.42 -22.26 10.27
CA GLU A 559 -0.17 -22.82 8.94
C GLU A 559 -1.10 -24.03 8.66
N ALA A 560 -1.25 -24.91 9.64
CA ALA A 560 -2.16 -26.05 9.52
C ALA A 560 -3.64 -25.62 9.46
N VAL A 561 -4.03 -24.58 10.21
CA VAL A 561 -5.37 -23.98 10.09
C VAL A 561 -5.57 -23.35 8.72
N GLY A 562 -4.55 -22.67 8.17
CA GLY A 562 -4.56 -22.10 6.82
C GLY A 562 -4.73 -23.19 5.74
N ALA A 563 -4.04 -24.32 5.89
CA ALA A 563 -4.19 -25.46 4.99
C ALA A 563 -5.62 -26.03 5.01
N LEU A 564 -6.27 -26.13 6.17
CA LEU A 564 -7.69 -26.52 6.25
C LEU A 564 -8.62 -25.50 5.59
N ALA A 565 -8.29 -24.21 5.69
CA ALA A 565 -9.05 -23.17 5.00
C ALA A 565 -8.98 -23.34 3.47
N ASP A 566 -7.79 -23.63 2.95
CA ASP A 566 -7.57 -23.89 1.52
C ASP A 566 -8.30 -25.16 1.05
N VAL A 567 -8.25 -26.24 1.83
CA VAL A 567 -9.02 -27.48 1.53
C VAL A 567 -10.53 -27.19 1.47
N ALA A 568 -11.04 -26.44 2.44
CA ALA A 568 -12.47 -26.08 2.49
C ALA A 568 -12.85 -25.18 1.29
N LEU A 569 -11.97 -24.25 0.89
CA LEU A 569 -12.18 -23.30 -0.21
C LEU A 569 -12.09 -23.99 -1.58
N TYR A 570 -11.01 -24.75 -1.86
CA TYR A 570 -10.67 -25.22 -3.21
C TYR A 570 -11.22 -26.61 -3.52
N HIS A 571 -11.47 -27.43 -2.49
CA HIS A 571 -11.89 -28.83 -2.67
C HIS A 571 -13.28 -29.13 -2.12
N GLU A 572 -13.56 -28.78 -0.86
CA GLU A 572 -14.85 -29.11 -0.22
C GLU A 572 -15.98 -28.15 -0.68
N TRP A 573 -15.65 -26.91 -1.03
CA TRP A 573 -16.56 -25.81 -1.30
C TRP A 573 -17.49 -25.54 -0.11
N ASP A 574 -16.94 -25.70 1.12
CA ASP A 574 -17.58 -25.35 2.38
C ASP A 574 -17.15 -23.93 2.79
N TRP A 575 -17.83 -22.95 2.23
CA TRP A 575 -17.51 -21.53 2.37
C TRP A 575 -17.53 -21.05 3.81
N THR A 576 -18.43 -21.61 4.63
CA THR A 576 -18.56 -21.24 6.05
C THR A 576 -17.35 -21.72 6.85
N LYS A 577 -16.94 -22.98 6.64
CA LYS A 577 -15.74 -23.49 7.30
C LYS A 577 -14.47 -22.80 6.80
N ALA A 578 -14.37 -22.53 5.50
CA ALA A 578 -13.23 -21.82 4.94
C ALA A 578 -13.07 -20.46 5.61
N GLU A 579 -14.13 -19.64 5.73
CA GLU A 579 -14.07 -18.33 6.39
C GLU A 579 -13.67 -18.47 7.88
N GLN A 580 -14.23 -19.41 8.60
CA GLN A 580 -13.87 -19.67 10.00
C GLN A 580 -12.40 -20.05 10.16
N TYR A 581 -11.88 -20.89 9.28
CA TYR A 581 -10.47 -21.31 9.30
C TYR A 581 -9.56 -20.14 8.90
N PHE A 582 -9.87 -19.35 7.87
CA PHE A 582 -9.08 -18.17 7.52
C PHE A 582 -9.00 -17.17 8.69
N GLN A 583 -10.13 -16.85 9.31
CA GLN A 583 -10.16 -15.95 10.46
C GLN A 583 -9.37 -16.49 11.66
N ARG A 584 -9.45 -17.82 11.92
CA ARG A 584 -8.67 -18.46 12.97
C ARG A 584 -7.18 -18.44 12.67
N ALA A 585 -6.76 -18.77 11.44
CA ALA A 585 -5.36 -18.74 11.03
C ALA A 585 -4.76 -17.34 11.19
N LEU A 586 -5.46 -16.32 10.69
CA LEU A 586 -5.04 -14.92 10.78
C LEU A 586 -5.09 -14.33 12.20
N LYS A 587 -5.91 -14.89 13.08
CA LYS A 587 -5.86 -14.56 14.52
C LYS A 587 -4.61 -15.15 15.19
N LEU A 588 -4.17 -16.34 14.79
CA LEU A 588 -2.97 -17.00 15.32
C LEU A 588 -1.68 -16.38 14.75
N ASN A 589 -1.67 -16.07 13.46
CA ASN A 589 -0.55 -15.44 12.76
C ASN A 589 -1.07 -14.42 11.71
N PRO A 590 -1.14 -13.13 12.06
CA PRO A 590 -1.62 -12.08 11.14
C PRO A 590 -0.69 -11.77 9.96
N SER A 591 0.49 -12.36 9.90
CA SER A 591 1.48 -12.12 8.83
C SER A 591 1.51 -13.24 7.78
N LEU A 592 0.51 -14.13 7.76
CA LEU A 592 0.37 -15.17 6.73
C LEU A 592 -0.13 -14.57 5.41
N ALA A 593 0.78 -14.14 4.55
CA ALA A 593 0.46 -13.45 3.28
C ALA A 593 -0.45 -14.30 2.37
N MET A 594 -0.17 -15.61 2.20
CA MET A 594 -0.99 -16.49 1.36
C MET A 594 -2.39 -16.72 1.94
N THR A 595 -2.53 -16.76 3.27
CA THR A 595 -3.84 -16.87 3.92
C THR A 595 -4.71 -15.63 3.66
N HIS A 596 -4.13 -14.42 3.75
CA HIS A 596 -4.81 -13.18 3.34
C HIS A 596 -5.20 -13.21 1.85
N TYR A 597 -4.33 -13.71 0.99
CA TYR A 597 -4.56 -13.86 -0.44
C TYR A 597 -5.76 -14.78 -0.73
N HIS A 598 -5.80 -15.99 -0.16
CA HIS A 598 -6.89 -16.94 -0.38
C HIS A 598 -8.21 -16.46 0.26
N TYR A 599 -8.14 -15.83 1.44
CA TYR A 599 -9.32 -15.22 2.07
C TYR A 599 -9.90 -14.09 1.22
N ALA A 600 -9.08 -13.27 0.58
CA ALA A 600 -9.54 -12.25 -0.35
C ALA A 600 -10.33 -12.87 -1.52
N TRP A 601 -9.89 -13.99 -2.05
CA TRP A 601 -10.61 -14.71 -3.10
C TRP A 601 -11.97 -15.24 -2.63
N GLN A 602 -12.05 -15.77 -1.42
CA GLN A 602 -13.33 -16.18 -0.85
C GLN A 602 -14.28 -14.98 -0.70
N LEU A 603 -13.81 -13.86 -0.18
CA LEU A 603 -14.61 -12.64 -0.05
C LEU A 603 -15.15 -12.17 -1.42
N ALA A 604 -14.32 -12.25 -2.47
CA ALA A 604 -14.73 -11.91 -3.82
C ALA A 604 -15.86 -12.83 -4.34
N LEU A 605 -15.82 -14.12 -4.05
CA LEU A 605 -16.89 -15.07 -4.41
C LEU A 605 -18.26 -14.65 -3.85
N PHE A 606 -18.28 -13.93 -2.73
CA PHE A 606 -19.50 -13.42 -2.10
C PHE A 606 -19.77 -11.94 -2.37
N ASN A 607 -19.13 -11.37 -3.40
CA ASN A 607 -19.26 -9.98 -3.80
C ASN A 607 -18.86 -8.95 -2.72
N ARG A 608 -18.05 -9.36 -1.74
CA ARG A 608 -17.46 -8.51 -0.70
C ARG A 608 -16.16 -7.88 -1.24
N LEU A 609 -16.26 -7.18 -2.37
CA LEU A 609 -15.07 -6.75 -3.15
C LEU A 609 -14.18 -5.76 -2.41
N ASP A 610 -14.72 -4.82 -1.64
CA ASP A 610 -13.91 -3.87 -0.87
C ASP A 610 -13.10 -4.57 0.23
N GLU A 611 -13.70 -5.55 0.91
CA GLU A 611 -13.03 -6.38 1.90
C GLU A 611 -11.98 -7.28 1.23
N ALA A 612 -12.31 -7.88 0.08
CA ALA A 612 -11.38 -8.67 -0.70
C ALA A 612 -10.14 -7.86 -1.12
N ILE A 613 -10.34 -6.64 -1.63
CA ILE A 613 -9.25 -5.73 -1.99
C ILE A 613 -8.42 -5.35 -0.76
N ALA A 614 -9.04 -5.12 0.40
CA ALA A 614 -8.34 -4.79 1.63
C ALA A 614 -7.46 -5.96 2.12
N GLU A 615 -7.99 -7.20 2.14
CA GLU A 615 -7.24 -8.41 2.50
C GLU A 615 -6.10 -8.68 1.51
N HIS A 616 -6.34 -8.50 0.21
CA HIS A 616 -5.30 -8.70 -0.79
C HIS A 616 -4.18 -7.66 -0.72
N LYS A 617 -4.50 -6.40 -0.37
CA LYS A 617 -3.49 -5.39 -0.06
C LYS A 617 -2.64 -5.79 1.13
N ARG A 618 -3.23 -6.39 2.18
CA ARG A 618 -2.47 -6.94 3.31
C ARG A 618 -1.52 -8.05 2.85
N ALA A 619 -2.00 -8.98 2.01
CA ALA A 619 -1.14 -10.01 1.42
C ALA A 619 0.06 -9.41 0.68
N ARG A 620 -0.17 -8.39 -0.17
CA ARG A 620 0.89 -7.68 -0.89
C ARG A 620 1.85 -6.94 0.06
N ASP A 621 1.33 -6.29 1.08
CA ASP A 621 2.15 -5.53 2.03
C ASP A 621 3.02 -6.44 2.91
N LEU A 622 2.60 -7.70 3.10
CA LEU A 622 3.37 -8.74 3.80
C LEU A 622 4.38 -9.44 2.88
N ASP A 623 4.10 -9.52 1.59
CA ASP A 623 4.99 -10.17 0.60
C ASP A 623 5.13 -9.29 -0.67
N PRO A 624 5.76 -8.10 -0.55
CA PRO A 624 5.72 -7.04 -1.56
C PRO A 624 6.46 -7.40 -2.85
N LEU A 625 7.43 -8.31 -2.80
CA LEU A 625 8.24 -8.68 -3.97
C LEU A 625 7.71 -9.92 -4.69
N ARG A 626 6.60 -10.50 -4.25
CA ARG A 626 5.99 -11.65 -4.91
C ARG A 626 4.95 -11.19 -5.95
N PRO A 627 5.17 -11.44 -7.26
CA PRO A 627 4.32 -10.88 -8.32
C PRO A 627 2.86 -11.33 -8.24
N VAL A 628 2.58 -12.50 -7.64
CA VAL A 628 1.21 -13.03 -7.48
C VAL A 628 0.28 -12.06 -6.75
N HIS A 629 0.75 -11.44 -5.67
CA HIS A 629 -0.07 -10.52 -4.89
C HIS A 629 -0.37 -9.23 -5.66
N THR A 630 0.60 -8.71 -6.41
CA THR A 630 0.42 -7.49 -7.19
C THR A 630 -0.46 -7.74 -8.43
N ALA A 631 -0.22 -8.84 -9.16
CA ALA A 631 -1.01 -9.17 -10.34
C ALA A 631 -2.49 -9.42 -9.99
N TRP A 632 -2.75 -10.26 -8.99
CA TRP A 632 -4.12 -10.62 -8.65
C TRP A 632 -4.89 -9.58 -7.84
N LEU A 633 -4.20 -8.60 -7.22
CA LEU A 633 -4.85 -7.36 -6.79
C LEU A 633 -5.44 -6.62 -8.00
N GLY A 634 -4.72 -6.59 -9.12
CA GLY A 634 -5.25 -6.13 -10.41
C GLY A 634 -6.47 -6.95 -10.88
N GLY A 635 -6.45 -8.28 -10.69
CA GLY A 635 -7.60 -9.14 -10.96
C GLY A 635 -8.84 -8.75 -10.16
N LEU A 636 -8.70 -8.49 -8.85
CA LEU A 636 -9.80 -8.00 -8.02
C LEU A 636 -10.31 -6.63 -8.48
N TYR A 637 -9.43 -5.74 -8.92
CA TYR A 637 -9.85 -4.47 -9.51
C TYR A 637 -10.63 -4.67 -10.81
N ASN A 638 -10.27 -5.63 -11.66
CA ASN A 638 -11.07 -5.99 -12.85
C ASN A 638 -12.49 -6.42 -12.46
N TYR A 639 -12.63 -7.25 -11.43
CA TYR A 639 -13.96 -7.68 -10.94
C TYR A 639 -14.77 -6.55 -10.34
N ALA A 640 -14.10 -5.57 -9.74
CA ALA A 640 -14.73 -4.35 -9.24
C ALA A 640 -15.02 -3.30 -10.33
N GLY A 641 -14.73 -3.58 -11.62
CA GLY A 641 -14.89 -2.63 -12.72
C GLY A 641 -13.86 -1.50 -12.74
N ARG A 642 -12.81 -1.60 -11.94
CA ARG A 642 -11.74 -0.59 -11.75
C ARG A 642 -10.56 -0.89 -12.68
N PHE A 643 -10.80 -0.83 -14.00
CA PHE A 643 -9.86 -1.33 -15.00
C PHE A 643 -8.55 -0.54 -15.07
N ASP A 644 -8.54 0.77 -14.82
CA ASP A 644 -7.32 1.56 -14.82
C ASP A 644 -6.37 1.15 -13.68
N GLU A 645 -6.91 0.87 -12.51
CA GLU A 645 -6.15 0.38 -11.37
C GLU A 645 -5.64 -1.04 -11.60
N ALA A 646 -6.44 -1.89 -12.26
CA ALA A 646 -6.02 -3.22 -12.66
C ALA A 646 -4.80 -3.18 -13.60
N ILE A 647 -4.80 -2.28 -14.59
CA ILE A 647 -3.67 -2.08 -15.51
C ILE A 647 -2.43 -1.62 -14.77
N VAL A 648 -2.56 -0.71 -13.80
CA VAL A 648 -1.43 -0.21 -13.00
C VAL A 648 -0.81 -1.34 -12.20
N GLU A 649 -1.61 -2.13 -11.48
CA GLU A 649 -1.09 -3.23 -10.65
C GLU A 649 -0.49 -4.36 -11.51
N ALA A 650 -1.11 -4.71 -12.64
CA ALA A 650 -0.55 -5.72 -13.54
C ALA A 650 0.82 -5.31 -14.12
N ARG A 651 0.99 -4.03 -14.48
CA ARG A 651 2.30 -3.51 -14.93
C ARG A 651 3.36 -3.55 -13.84
N LYS A 652 3.00 -3.20 -12.59
CA LYS A 652 3.92 -3.35 -11.44
C LYS A 652 4.34 -4.81 -11.22
N ALA A 653 3.42 -5.75 -11.39
CA ALA A 653 3.75 -7.16 -11.28
C ALA A 653 4.72 -7.62 -12.38
N MET A 654 4.62 -7.05 -13.60
CA MET A 654 5.59 -7.28 -14.68
C MET A 654 6.97 -6.65 -14.40
N GLU A 655 7.03 -5.54 -13.66
CA GLU A 655 8.31 -4.98 -13.19
C GLU A 655 9.01 -5.93 -12.21
N LEU A 656 8.23 -6.66 -11.38
CA LEU A 656 8.77 -7.67 -10.46
C LEU A 656 9.21 -8.95 -11.19
N ASN A 657 8.43 -9.39 -12.18
CA ASN A 657 8.71 -10.53 -13.02
C ASN A 657 8.04 -10.36 -14.40
N PRO A 658 8.83 -10.02 -15.45
CA PRO A 658 8.29 -9.81 -16.80
C PRO A 658 7.60 -11.04 -17.41
N ASP A 659 7.98 -12.26 -17.00
CA ASP A 659 7.42 -13.50 -17.53
C ASP A 659 6.24 -14.05 -16.70
N TYR A 660 5.71 -13.27 -15.73
CA TYR A 660 4.63 -13.70 -14.88
C TYR A 660 3.26 -13.68 -15.62
N GLY A 661 2.82 -14.83 -16.10
CA GLY A 661 1.61 -15.00 -16.93
C GLY A 661 0.32 -14.34 -16.41
N PRO A 662 -0.02 -14.41 -15.09
CA PRO A 662 -1.20 -13.75 -14.56
C PRO A 662 -1.24 -12.22 -14.77
N SER A 663 -0.10 -11.54 -14.85
CA SER A 663 -0.06 -10.10 -15.16
C SER A 663 -0.65 -9.82 -16.55
N TYR A 664 -0.31 -10.63 -17.52
CA TYR A 664 -0.84 -10.53 -18.88
C TYR A 664 -2.33 -10.86 -18.92
N TYR A 665 -2.77 -11.88 -18.16
CA TYR A 665 -4.18 -12.23 -18.04
C TYR A 665 -5.00 -11.02 -17.55
N VAL A 666 -4.56 -10.37 -16.48
CA VAL A 666 -5.22 -9.17 -15.93
C VAL A 666 -5.25 -8.02 -16.93
N LEU A 667 -4.14 -7.79 -17.67
CA LEU A 667 -4.09 -6.74 -18.71
C LEU A 667 -5.03 -7.03 -19.86
N VAL A 668 -5.05 -8.26 -20.38
CA VAL A 668 -5.92 -8.65 -21.49
C VAL A 668 -7.40 -8.47 -21.11
N GLN A 669 -7.79 -8.88 -19.90
CA GLN A 669 -9.14 -8.65 -19.38
C GLN A 669 -9.46 -7.16 -19.30
N ALA A 670 -8.58 -6.36 -18.65
CA ALA A 670 -8.80 -4.93 -18.47
C ALA A 670 -8.93 -4.19 -19.82
N TYR A 671 -8.03 -4.46 -20.76
CA TYR A 671 -8.06 -3.84 -22.09
C TYR A 671 -9.31 -4.27 -22.86
N SER A 672 -9.66 -5.56 -22.86
CA SER A 672 -10.87 -6.06 -23.52
C SER A 672 -12.13 -5.38 -22.98
N ARG A 673 -12.26 -5.24 -21.66
CA ARG A 673 -13.39 -4.59 -20.99
C ARG A 673 -13.46 -3.07 -21.24
N LYS A 674 -12.34 -2.43 -21.51
CA LYS A 674 -12.26 -1.02 -21.90
C LYS A 674 -12.50 -0.80 -23.41
N GLY A 675 -12.69 -1.85 -24.22
CA GLY A 675 -12.79 -1.76 -25.66
C GLY A 675 -11.45 -1.49 -26.38
N MET A 676 -10.32 -1.61 -25.67
CA MET A 676 -8.97 -1.44 -26.20
C MET A 676 -8.47 -2.77 -26.81
N HIS A 677 -9.15 -3.17 -27.90
CA HIS A 677 -8.98 -4.51 -28.47
C HIS A 677 -7.59 -4.75 -29.08
N ASP A 678 -6.98 -3.73 -29.67
CA ASP A 678 -5.64 -3.85 -30.27
C ASP A 678 -4.57 -4.04 -29.20
N GLU A 679 -4.68 -3.33 -28.06
CA GLU A 679 -3.79 -3.51 -26.92
C GLU A 679 -3.98 -4.88 -26.26
N ALA A 680 -5.23 -5.36 -26.15
CA ALA A 680 -5.52 -6.70 -25.62
C ALA A 680 -4.88 -7.78 -26.51
N ILE A 681 -5.04 -7.71 -27.82
CA ILE A 681 -4.46 -8.66 -28.77
C ILE A 681 -2.93 -8.59 -28.77
N THR A 682 -2.36 -7.38 -28.74
CA THR A 682 -0.91 -7.19 -28.70
C THR A 682 -0.32 -7.78 -27.43
N THR A 683 -0.94 -7.51 -26.27
CA THR A 683 -0.54 -8.07 -24.97
C THR A 683 -0.65 -9.60 -24.97
N ALA A 684 -1.74 -10.16 -25.49
CA ALA A 684 -1.90 -11.60 -25.58
C ALA A 684 -0.85 -12.28 -26.48
N ARG A 685 -0.48 -11.65 -27.61
CA ARG A 685 0.57 -12.17 -28.49
C ARG A 685 1.94 -12.24 -27.83
N GLN A 686 2.26 -11.31 -26.95
CA GLN A 686 3.53 -11.34 -26.20
C GLN A 686 3.63 -12.62 -25.35
N THR A 687 2.51 -13.10 -24.77
CA THR A 687 2.51 -14.33 -23.95
C THR A 687 2.66 -15.60 -24.78
N VAL A 688 2.24 -15.62 -26.04
CA VAL A 688 2.42 -16.79 -26.93
C VAL A 688 3.92 -17.03 -27.22
N GLN A 689 4.73 -15.96 -27.18
CA GLN A 689 6.17 -16.03 -27.42
C GLN A 689 6.97 -16.34 -26.12
N SER A 690 6.36 -16.15 -24.95
CA SER A 690 6.99 -16.43 -23.65
C SER A 690 6.83 -17.91 -23.27
N SER A 691 7.55 -18.33 -22.22
CA SER A 691 7.62 -19.73 -21.78
C SER A 691 6.30 -20.34 -21.27
N SER A 692 5.25 -19.55 -21.10
CA SER A 692 3.93 -20.02 -20.62
C SER A 692 3.10 -20.62 -21.76
N LYS A 693 3.41 -21.82 -22.16
CA LYS A 693 2.74 -22.56 -23.27
C LYS A 693 1.21 -22.69 -23.15
N TYR A 694 0.65 -22.54 -21.95
CA TYR A 694 -0.79 -22.72 -21.69
C TYR A 694 -1.60 -21.42 -21.66
N ALA A 695 -1.04 -20.33 -21.10
CA ALA A 695 -1.77 -19.08 -20.94
C ALA A 695 -1.86 -18.27 -22.25
N GLY A 696 -0.83 -18.29 -23.07
CA GLY A 696 -0.76 -17.47 -24.29
C GLY A 696 -1.89 -17.71 -25.29
N PRO A 697 -2.15 -18.97 -25.74
CA PRO A 697 -3.25 -19.27 -26.65
C PRO A 697 -4.61 -18.88 -26.09
N VAL A 698 -4.85 -19.12 -24.78
CA VAL A 698 -6.09 -18.76 -24.10
C VAL A 698 -6.32 -17.26 -24.14
N LEU A 699 -5.34 -16.48 -23.75
CA LEU A 699 -5.45 -15.03 -23.70
C LEU A 699 -5.69 -14.44 -25.10
N LEU A 700 -5.06 -15.01 -26.12
CA LEU A 700 -5.28 -14.59 -27.49
C LEU A 700 -6.70 -14.95 -27.97
N GLY A 701 -7.21 -16.14 -27.60
CA GLY A 701 -8.58 -16.55 -27.90
C GLY A 701 -9.62 -15.63 -27.25
N ILE A 702 -9.42 -15.27 -25.97
CA ILE A 702 -10.29 -14.33 -25.25
C ILE A 702 -10.21 -12.94 -25.90
N ALA A 703 -9.01 -12.43 -26.19
CA ALA A 703 -8.85 -11.12 -26.84
C ALA A 703 -9.52 -11.06 -28.22
N TYR A 704 -9.40 -12.13 -29.03
CA TYR A 704 -10.08 -12.21 -30.31
C TYR A 704 -11.61 -12.27 -30.17
N ALA A 705 -12.12 -13.02 -29.19
CA ALA A 705 -13.55 -13.11 -28.93
C ALA A 705 -14.13 -11.72 -28.57
N HIS A 706 -13.50 -10.98 -27.69
CA HIS A 706 -13.92 -9.62 -27.33
C HIS A 706 -13.75 -8.60 -28.48
N ALA A 707 -12.78 -8.81 -29.36
CA ALA A 707 -12.57 -7.97 -30.55
C ALA A 707 -13.53 -8.30 -31.72
N GLY A 708 -14.47 -9.26 -31.55
CA GLY A 708 -15.37 -9.72 -32.61
C GLY A 708 -14.70 -10.61 -33.68
N ARG A 709 -13.45 -11.02 -33.46
CA ARG A 709 -12.68 -11.89 -34.37
C ARG A 709 -13.02 -13.36 -34.10
N ARG A 710 -14.32 -13.68 -34.39
CA ARG A 710 -14.95 -14.96 -34.02
C ARG A 710 -14.21 -16.18 -34.57
N GLN A 711 -13.80 -16.13 -35.85
CA GLN A 711 -13.18 -17.29 -36.52
C GLN A 711 -11.85 -17.66 -35.85
N GLU A 712 -11.00 -16.66 -35.62
CA GLU A 712 -9.68 -16.89 -34.99
C GLU A 712 -9.82 -17.37 -33.54
N ALA A 713 -10.81 -16.87 -32.80
CA ALA A 713 -11.08 -17.35 -31.44
C ALA A 713 -11.53 -18.81 -31.42
N LEU A 714 -12.42 -19.23 -32.38
CA LEU A 714 -12.88 -20.61 -32.52
C LEU A 714 -11.72 -21.54 -32.88
N GLU A 715 -10.86 -21.18 -33.82
CA GLU A 715 -9.70 -21.95 -34.20
C GLU A 715 -8.75 -22.24 -33.03
N ILE A 716 -8.62 -21.28 -32.09
CA ILE A 716 -7.85 -21.48 -30.85
C ILE A 716 -8.59 -22.45 -29.94
N ALA A 717 -9.90 -22.22 -29.70
CA ALA A 717 -10.67 -23.06 -28.78
C ALA A 717 -10.72 -24.53 -29.23
N GLU A 718 -10.83 -24.79 -30.53
CA GLU A 718 -10.88 -26.14 -31.10
C GLU A 718 -9.53 -26.90 -31.04
N ARG A 719 -8.41 -26.15 -31.01
CA ARG A 719 -7.08 -26.72 -30.86
C ARG A 719 -6.74 -27.06 -29.41
N MET A 720 -7.49 -26.50 -28.43
CA MET A 720 -7.29 -26.74 -27.02
C MET A 720 -7.98 -28.05 -26.60
N GLY A 721 -7.20 -28.97 -26.02
CA GLY A 721 -7.70 -30.27 -25.58
C GLY A 721 -8.37 -30.27 -24.20
N PRO A 722 -8.89 -31.43 -23.75
CA PRO A 722 -9.60 -31.59 -22.47
C PRO A 722 -8.88 -31.08 -21.21
N PRO A 723 -7.55 -31.17 -21.08
CA PRO A 723 -6.86 -30.64 -19.87
C PRO A 723 -7.02 -29.13 -19.69
N GLN A 724 -7.49 -28.43 -20.71
CA GLN A 724 -7.66 -26.96 -20.74
C GLN A 724 -9.14 -26.55 -20.72
N ALA A 725 -10.03 -27.45 -20.30
CA ALA A 725 -11.47 -27.26 -20.33
C ALA A 725 -11.95 -25.93 -19.71
N TRP A 726 -11.39 -25.56 -18.55
CA TRP A 726 -11.68 -24.30 -17.90
C TRP A 726 -11.39 -23.08 -18.80
N PHE A 727 -10.23 -23.05 -19.43
CA PHE A 727 -9.82 -21.94 -20.29
C PHE A 727 -10.59 -21.92 -21.61
N THR A 728 -10.83 -23.09 -22.19
CA THR A 728 -11.62 -23.23 -23.40
C THR A 728 -13.07 -22.78 -23.18
N ALA A 729 -13.63 -23.05 -21.99
CA ALA A 729 -14.95 -22.56 -21.62
C ALA A 729 -15.03 -21.03 -21.60
N GLN A 730 -13.97 -20.32 -21.17
CA GLN A 730 -13.94 -18.85 -21.21
C GLN A 730 -14.04 -18.32 -22.64
N ILE A 731 -13.32 -18.92 -23.60
CA ILE A 731 -13.37 -18.50 -25.01
C ILE A 731 -14.78 -18.73 -25.57
N TYR A 732 -15.37 -19.92 -25.38
CA TYR A 732 -16.69 -20.20 -25.85
C TYR A 732 -17.77 -19.32 -25.22
N ALA A 733 -17.66 -19.04 -23.92
CA ALA A 733 -18.57 -18.16 -23.22
C ALA A 733 -18.49 -16.72 -23.77
N SER A 734 -17.29 -16.21 -23.99
CA SER A 734 -17.05 -14.88 -24.59
C SER A 734 -17.60 -14.78 -26.04
N LEU A 735 -17.66 -15.89 -26.78
CA LEU A 735 -18.22 -15.98 -28.11
C LEU A 735 -19.75 -16.19 -28.11
N GLY A 736 -20.38 -16.37 -26.95
CA GLY A 736 -21.80 -16.71 -26.82
C GLY A 736 -22.15 -18.15 -27.23
N GLU A 737 -21.16 -19.06 -27.34
CA GLU A 737 -21.32 -20.50 -27.58
C GLU A 737 -21.72 -21.21 -26.27
N LYS A 738 -22.94 -20.93 -25.79
CA LYS A 738 -23.42 -21.28 -24.46
C LYS A 738 -23.34 -22.76 -24.13
N ASP A 739 -23.82 -23.62 -25.06
CA ASP A 739 -23.84 -25.08 -24.81
C ASP A 739 -22.45 -25.68 -24.72
N LYS A 740 -21.50 -25.23 -25.56
CA LYS A 740 -20.14 -25.69 -25.55
C LYS A 740 -19.44 -25.24 -24.21
N ALA A 741 -19.63 -23.98 -23.84
CA ALA A 741 -19.09 -23.46 -22.59
C ALA A 741 -19.62 -24.22 -21.36
N LEU A 742 -20.96 -24.37 -21.28
CA LEU A 742 -21.60 -25.08 -20.15
C LEU A 742 -21.20 -26.56 -20.10
N GLY A 743 -21.08 -27.24 -21.23
CA GLY A 743 -20.62 -28.62 -21.28
C GLY A 743 -19.21 -28.80 -20.68
N LEU A 744 -18.28 -27.86 -20.95
CA LEU A 744 -16.94 -27.85 -20.39
C LEU A 744 -16.93 -27.50 -18.89
N LEU A 745 -17.77 -26.53 -18.47
CA LEU A 745 -17.87 -26.18 -17.03
C LEU A 745 -18.47 -27.32 -16.21
N GLU A 746 -19.44 -28.09 -16.75
CA GLU A 746 -19.96 -29.29 -16.12
C GLU A 746 -18.95 -30.42 -16.04
N ALA A 747 -18.04 -30.54 -17.01
CA ALA A 747 -16.90 -31.44 -16.92
C ALA A 747 -15.95 -30.98 -15.78
N CYS A 748 -15.60 -29.71 -15.73
CA CYS A 748 -14.80 -29.14 -14.62
C CYS A 748 -15.45 -29.37 -13.25
N TYR A 749 -16.78 -29.33 -13.16
CA TYR A 749 -17.50 -29.65 -11.91
C TYR A 749 -17.34 -31.11 -11.51
N ARG A 750 -17.49 -32.06 -12.45
CA ARG A 750 -17.31 -33.48 -12.19
C ARG A 750 -15.89 -33.80 -11.75
N ASP A 751 -14.92 -33.17 -12.39
CA ASP A 751 -13.49 -33.37 -12.11
C ASP A 751 -12.99 -32.56 -10.90
N ARG A 752 -13.90 -31.82 -10.21
CA ARG A 752 -13.57 -31.00 -9.04
C ARG A 752 -12.43 -30.02 -9.30
N VAL A 753 -12.43 -29.36 -10.47
CA VAL A 753 -11.39 -28.37 -10.80
C VAL A 753 -11.37 -27.26 -9.75
N PRO A 754 -10.25 -27.01 -9.04
CA PRO A 754 -10.21 -26.13 -7.88
C PRO A 754 -10.64 -24.69 -8.17
N ILE A 755 -10.36 -24.18 -9.38
CA ILE A 755 -10.67 -22.81 -9.80
C ILE A 755 -12.11 -22.63 -10.34
N LEU A 756 -12.92 -23.69 -10.43
CA LEU A 756 -14.26 -23.62 -10.98
C LEU A 756 -15.17 -22.60 -10.29
N PRO A 757 -15.19 -22.43 -8.96
CA PRO A 757 -16.07 -21.48 -8.28
C PRO A 757 -15.92 -20.04 -8.77
N TRP A 758 -14.77 -19.68 -9.32
CA TRP A 758 -14.49 -18.31 -9.80
C TRP A 758 -15.27 -17.93 -11.06
N ILE A 759 -16.00 -18.88 -11.73
CA ILE A 759 -16.96 -18.54 -12.81
C ILE A 759 -17.98 -17.49 -12.35
N ARG A 760 -18.28 -17.42 -11.06
CA ARG A 760 -19.20 -16.46 -10.48
C ARG A 760 -18.69 -15.02 -10.56
N VAL A 761 -17.40 -14.81 -10.34
CA VAL A 761 -16.79 -13.48 -10.27
C VAL A 761 -16.06 -13.07 -11.53
N HIS A 762 -15.67 -14.03 -12.39
CA HIS A 762 -15.11 -13.73 -13.71
C HIS A 762 -16.12 -12.95 -14.55
N GLY A 763 -16.05 -11.63 -14.44
CA GLY A 763 -16.92 -10.72 -15.18
C GLY A 763 -16.50 -10.62 -16.63
N GLY A 764 -17.49 -10.57 -17.53
CA GLY A 764 -17.30 -10.38 -18.95
C GLY A 764 -17.28 -11.67 -19.74
N GLU A 765 -16.43 -12.62 -19.39
CA GLU A 765 -16.31 -13.90 -20.10
C GLU A 765 -17.58 -14.74 -19.94
N TYR A 766 -18.19 -14.75 -18.75
CA TYR A 766 -19.37 -15.55 -18.46
C TYR A 766 -20.69 -14.76 -18.41
N ASP A 767 -20.69 -13.47 -18.75
CA ASP A 767 -21.90 -12.63 -18.68
C ASP A 767 -23.04 -13.20 -19.55
N ALA A 768 -22.72 -13.77 -20.71
CA ALA A 768 -23.70 -14.42 -21.58
C ALA A 768 -24.37 -15.68 -20.98
N LEU A 769 -23.79 -16.26 -19.92
CA LEU A 769 -24.27 -17.47 -19.26
C LEU A 769 -25.05 -17.20 -17.96
N ARG A 770 -25.02 -15.98 -17.42
CA ARG A 770 -25.59 -15.68 -16.08
C ARG A 770 -27.05 -16.03 -15.95
N ASP A 771 -27.84 -15.80 -17.00
CA ASP A 771 -29.29 -16.08 -17.03
C ASP A 771 -29.60 -17.51 -17.45
N GLU A 772 -28.61 -18.33 -17.82
CA GLU A 772 -28.83 -19.71 -18.24
C GLU A 772 -29.17 -20.61 -17.04
N PRO A 773 -30.28 -21.37 -17.09
CA PRO A 773 -30.68 -22.23 -15.96
C PRO A 773 -29.60 -23.24 -15.58
N ARG A 774 -28.87 -23.80 -16.55
CA ARG A 774 -27.76 -24.75 -16.31
C ARG A 774 -26.59 -24.10 -15.56
N PHE A 775 -26.28 -22.82 -15.86
CA PHE A 775 -25.24 -22.09 -15.16
C PHE A 775 -25.65 -21.79 -13.71
N GLN A 776 -26.91 -21.38 -13.52
CA GLN A 776 -27.45 -21.13 -12.18
C GLN A 776 -27.52 -22.42 -11.35
N ASP A 777 -27.88 -23.55 -11.94
CA ASP A 777 -27.83 -24.86 -11.29
C ASP A 777 -26.42 -25.24 -10.88
N LEU A 778 -25.42 -24.99 -11.75
CA LEU A 778 -24.02 -25.21 -11.45
C LEU A 778 -23.57 -24.41 -10.24
N LEU A 779 -23.91 -23.11 -10.15
CA LEU A 779 -23.62 -22.25 -8.98
C LEU A 779 -24.30 -22.80 -7.71
N LYS A 780 -25.58 -23.21 -7.78
CA LYS A 780 -26.31 -23.81 -6.65
C LYS A 780 -25.63 -25.07 -6.13
N ARG A 781 -25.22 -25.97 -7.05
CA ARG A 781 -24.52 -27.21 -6.66
C ARG A 781 -23.18 -26.96 -5.98
N MET A 782 -22.57 -25.80 -6.25
CA MET A 782 -21.36 -25.33 -5.56
C MET A 782 -21.68 -24.50 -4.29
N ASN A 783 -22.93 -24.40 -3.87
CA ASN A 783 -23.38 -23.57 -2.75
C ASN A 783 -23.00 -22.07 -2.89
N LEU A 784 -22.92 -21.58 -4.13
CA LEU A 784 -22.63 -20.18 -4.41
C LEU A 784 -23.93 -19.38 -4.59
N PRO A 785 -23.97 -18.10 -4.15
CA PRO A 785 -25.12 -17.23 -4.42
C PRO A 785 -25.24 -16.96 -5.92
N LEU A 786 -26.49 -16.80 -6.38
CA LEU A 786 -26.81 -16.50 -7.79
C LEU A 786 -26.39 -15.07 -8.16
#